data_582b56a7090005fa7f94dbf3b22c3ebf
#
_entry.id   582b56a7090005fa7f94dbf3b22c3ebf
#
_cell.length_a   1.000
_cell.length_b   1.000
_cell.length_c   1.000
_cell.angle_alpha   90.00
_cell.angle_beta   90.00
_cell.angle_gamma   90.00
#
_symmetry.space_group_name_H-M   'P 1'
#
loop_
_entity.id
_entity.type
_entity.pdbx_description
1 polymer ?
#
loop_
_entity_poly.entity_id
_entity_poly.type
_entity_poly.pdbx_seq_one_letter_code
_entity_poly.pdbx_strand_id
1 'polypeptide(L)'
;MPVFEAIINSIQACNSNENCNIDLIINRNLLQKSLSEEVNFSPEIKGFIIKDDGCGFNSENFISFDKSDSTSKINIGGKGIGRFLWLKAFEYVSIDSIFIENNEKKKIKFIFSTKVDDGMSDKTINPVVESSPVITEVRLINIQKKYNKYVPKETKTIAQNLFEHCLPYYINGMKLNICVFDDFNDDEKYNLLNMYNDFVKNNIKKEPLCVKSNNIALYLIKYPTTSEANHRIIYCAHNREVKREKLNNYMPLISQRLKDEQGNDFILMIYVVGKYFDDMVSQERTHFTFDEETEEDIAEYGQQEFPIDEFPSLDQIRQSIIPVISSYIDDNIKVLKENHLNKIKNIVNENSPEYRSVLKYCEEDIYKIPPSLNVENTEIELHKIQHRMEIDVRKRNIKLLENEPSTDKEMDEYVEEYTKIAEKLTVISKDKLSNYVMQRRAIIKLFEARLKKRDDNRYPFEKALHNVIVPLRTSSDEIDYLNQNLWLVDERFTYHNFLSSDETIKKGRITERADIMIFNKTLAFTEDQSPYQSIVIIEFKRPQRDDYTDADNPVSQVLGYIDTILSNKAKDKDGRPIIINDSTRFYVYIICDITKKIENIANRYSATKAPDGMGYFWFNANYRAYMEIISFDKVLNDTKKRNRVLFEKLGLPDKI
;
A
#
# COMPACT_ATOMS: atom_id res chain seq x y z
N MET A 1 13.04 30.66 2.88
CA MET A 1 13.31 30.77 4.34
C MET A 1 13.87 32.11 4.78
N PRO A 2 15.05 32.67 4.33
CA PRO A 2 15.59 33.95 4.87
C PRO A 2 14.67 35.17 4.68
N VAL A 3 14.00 35.30 3.53
CA VAL A 3 13.00 36.36 3.28
C VAL A 3 11.81 36.23 4.23
N PHE A 4 11.34 35.01 4.47
CA PHE A 4 10.23 34.74 5.40
C PHE A 4 10.59 35.12 6.84
N GLU A 5 11.80 34.84 7.29
CA GLU A 5 12.29 35.30 8.59
C GLU A 5 12.31 36.85 8.71
N ALA A 6 12.65 37.54 7.63
CA ALA A 6 12.58 39.00 7.65
C ALA A 6 11.13 39.49 7.79
N ILE A 7 10.18 38.92 7.04
CA ILE A 7 8.76 39.25 7.17
C ILE A 7 8.23 38.93 8.57
N ILE A 8 8.63 37.78 9.16
CA ILE A 8 8.18 37.43 10.52
C ILE A 8 8.74 38.41 11.54
N ASN A 9 9.98 38.86 11.39
CA ASN A 9 10.52 39.90 12.26
C ASN A 9 9.73 41.21 12.14
N SER A 10 9.31 41.59 10.94
CA SER A 10 8.43 42.73 10.70
C SER A 10 7.04 42.49 11.34
N ILE A 11 6.45 41.32 11.23
CA ILE A 11 5.19 40.99 11.91
C ILE A 11 5.34 41.14 13.44
N GLN A 12 6.44 40.66 14.00
CA GLN A 12 6.73 40.79 15.43
C GLN A 12 6.97 42.23 15.86
N ALA A 13 7.55 43.05 15.00
CA ALA A 13 7.73 44.49 15.26
C ALA A 13 6.40 45.25 15.25
N CYS A 14 5.41 44.74 14.55
CA CYS A 14 4.07 45.32 14.45
C CYS A 14 3.10 44.90 15.58
N ASN A 15 3.51 44.05 16.49
CA ASN A 15 2.65 43.32 17.44
C ASN A 15 1.81 44.22 18.39
N SER A 16 2.01 45.51 18.38
CA SER A 16 1.22 46.51 19.14
C SER A 16 0.24 47.33 18.30
N ASN A 17 0.24 47.18 16.96
CA ASN A 17 -0.59 47.96 16.05
C ASN A 17 -1.68 47.09 15.44
N GLU A 18 -2.95 47.49 15.56
CA GLU A 18 -4.10 46.79 14.96
C GLU A 18 -4.07 46.76 13.42
N ASN A 19 -3.32 47.68 12.77
CA ASN A 19 -3.17 47.79 11.31
C ASN A 19 -1.68 47.92 10.94
N CYS A 20 -1.00 46.81 10.84
CA CYS A 20 0.38 46.76 10.40
C CYS A 20 0.46 46.63 8.89
N ASN A 21 1.30 47.46 8.25
CA ASN A 21 1.60 47.38 6.83
C ASN A 21 3.03 46.88 6.61
N ILE A 22 3.15 45.84 5.80
CA ILE A 22 4.42 45.23 5.43
C ILE A 22 4.49 45.14 3.92
N ASP A 23 5.53 45.73 3.31
CA ASP A 23 5.76 45.61 1.88
C ASP A 23 6.97 44.74 1.61
N LEU A 24 6.81 43.71 0.79
CA LEU A 24 7.89 42.91 0.22
C LEU A 24 8.08 43.31 -1.24
N ILE A 25 9.21 43.95 -1.54
CA ILE A 25 9.60 44.41 -2.88
C ILE A 25 10.63 43.42 -3.44
N ILE A 26 10.35 42.86 -4.60
CA ILE A 26 11.28 41.99 -5.33
C ILE A 26 12.19 42.88 -6.15
N ASN A 27 13.49 42.90 -5.83
CA ASN A 27 14.48 43.71 -6.53
C ASN A 27 15.17 42.91 -7.64
N ARG A 28 15.02 43.36 -8.88
CA ARG A 28 15.56 42.68 -10.07
C ARG A 28 16.80 43.39 -10.67
N ASN A 29 17.52 42.63 -11.48
CA ASN A 29 18.67 43.13 -12.22
C ASN A 29 18.24 43.87 -13.49
N LEU A 30 17.89 45.14 -13.37
CA LEU A 30 17.39 45.97 -14.47
C LEU A 30 18.42 46.21 -15.60
N LEU A 31 19.71 45.86 -15.39
CA LEU A 31 20.75 45.94 -16.42
C LEU A 31 20.75 44.73 -17.37
N GLN A 32 19.98 43.69 -17.04
CA GLN A 32 19.86 42.49 -17.85
C GLN A 32 18.87 42.76 -18.99
N LYS A 33 19.37 42.86 -20.23
CA LYS A 33 18.52 43.03 -21.41
C LYS A 33 18.12 41.66 -22.01
N SER A 34 16.91 41.58 -22.50
CA SER A 34 16.49 40.43 -23.30
C SER A 34 17.27 40.40 -24.61
N LEU A 35 17.82 39.24 -24.98
CA LEU A 35 18.46 39.01 -26.29
C LEU A 35 17.44 38.63 -27.37
N SER A 36 16.19 38.38 -27.02
CA SER A 36 15.05 38.07 -27.89
C SER A 36 13.86 38.92 -27.45
N GLU A 37 12.96 39.28 -28.37
CA GLU A 37 11.69 39.94 -28.11
C GLU A 37 10.67 38.95 -27.49
N GLU A 38 11.06 38.16 -26.48
CA GLU A 38 10.14 37.26 -25.80
C GLU A 38 9.21 38.03 -24.87
N VAL A 39 7.93 37.83 -25.07
CA VAL A 39 6.83 38.55 -24.37
C VAL A 39 6.83 38.32 -22.85
N ASN A 40 7.64 37.39 -22.30
CA ASN A 40 7.65 36.99 -20.89
C ASN A 40 9.08 37.04 -20.26
N PHE A 41 9.91 37.98 -20.64
CA PHE A 41 11.22 38.12 -20.04
C PHE A 41 11.12 38.78 -18.65
N SER A 42 11.46 38.05 -17.60
CA SER A 42 11.66 38.59 -16.25
C SER A 42 13.15 38.58 -15.88
N PRO A 43 13.77 39.74 -15.59
CA PRO A 43 15.15 39.81 -15.15
C PRO A 43 15.40 38.98 -13.90
N GLU A 44 16.64 38.52 -13.70
CA GLU A 44 17.03 37.74 -12.52
C GLU A 44 16.81 38.55 -11.23
N ILE A 45 16.31 37.91 -10.18
CA ILE A 45 16.11 38.52 -8.87
C ILE A 45 17.49 38.73 -8.21
N LYS A 46 17.81 39.97 -7.90
CA LYS A 46 19.06 40.40 -7.24
C LYS A 46 18.94 40.37 -5.71
N GLY A 47 17.75 40.66 -5.18
CA GLY A 47 17.51 40.73 -3.75
C GLY A 47 16.06 41.05 -3.41
N PHE A 48 15.83 41.37 -2.15
CA PHE A 48 14.49 41.70 -1.63
C PHE A 48 14.59 42.89 -0.69
N ILE A 49 13.55 43.72 -0.68
CA ILE A 49 13.42 44.85 0.24
C ILE A 49 12.15 44.65 1.05
N ILE A 50 12.26 44.64 2.37
CA ILE A 50 11.15 44.55 3.29
C ILE A 50 10.99 45.88 3.98
N LYS A 51 9.76 46.44 3.94
CA LYS A 51 9.42 47.70 4.64
C LYS A 51 8.27 47.40 5.59
N ASP A 52 8.38 47.90 6.83
CA ASP A 52 7.31 47.81 7.81
C ASP A 52 7.13 49.10 8.58
N ASP A 53 5.93 49.33 9.08
CA ASP A 53 5.55 50.46 9.94
C ASP A 53 5.54 50.09 11.44
N GLY A 54 6.32 49.06 11.81
CA GLY A 54 6.46 48.60 13.19
C GLY A 54 7.22 49.52 14.11
N CYS A 55 7.50 49.04 15.32
CA CYS A 55 8.19 49.88 16.37
C CYS A 55 9.63 50.24 16.05
N GLY A 56 10.24 49.66 15.02
CA GLY A 56 11.60 49.94 14.56
C GLY A 56 12.71 49.44 15.48
N PHE A 57 13.96 49.87 15.14
CA PHE A 57 15.18 49.47 15.86
C PHE A 57 15.52 50.47 16.98
N ASN A 58 14.62 50.61 17.98
CA ASN A 58 14.94 51.32 19.21
C ASN A 58 16.12 50.66 19.96
N SER A 59 16.61 51.28 21.02
CA SER A 59 17.78 50.77 21.76
C SER A 59 17.62 49.35 22.27
N GLU A 60 16.45 48.97 22.73
CA GLU A 60 16.13 47.61 23.20
C GLU A 60 16.15 46.59 22.05
N ASN A 61 15.45 46.88 20.94
CA ASN A 61 15.43 46.04 19.78
C ASN A 61 16.81 45.92 19.11
N PHE A 62 17.60 47.00 19.12
CA PHE A 62 18.96 46.97 18.60
C PHE A 62 19.86 46.09 19.46
N ILE A 63 19.81 46.20 20.79
CA ILE A 63 20.57 45.34 21.71
C ILE A 63 20.16 43.88 21.53
N SER A 64 18.87 43.62 21.38
CA SER A 64 18.35 42.26 21.08
C SER A 64 18.84 41.71 19.72
N PHE A 65 18.97 42.58 18.72
CA PHE A 65 19.54 42.23 17.42
C PHE A 65 21.05 42.00 17.50
N ASP A 66 21.79 42.74 18.31
CA ASP A 66 23.24 42.63 18.45
C ASP A 66 23.66 41.34 19.18
N LYS A 67 22.92 40.93 20.22
CA LYS A 67 23.21 39.73 21.01
C LYS A 67 22.72 38.46 20.29
N SER A 68 23.60 37.46 20.09
CA SER A 68 23.19 36.09 19.73
C SER A 68 22.42 35.50 20.90
N ASP A 69 21.39 34.66 20.59
CA ASP A 69 20.53 33.97 21.55
C ASP A 69 19.75 34.90 22.50
N SER A 70 19.31 36.03 21.99
CA SER A 70 18.49 36.98 22.75
C SER A 70 17.16 36.33 23.18
N THR A 71 16.91 36.33 24.50
CA THR A 71 15.69 35.76 25.12
C THR A 71 14.55 36.78 25.21
N SER A 72 14.75 38.05 24.78
CA SER A 72 13.80 39.16 24.95
C SER A 72 12.43 38.92 24.27
N LYS A 73 12.35 38.04 23.27
CA LYS A 73 11.12 37.73 22.52
C LYS A 73 10.70 36.25 22.64
N ILE A 74 11.13 35.55 23.69
CA ILE A 74 10.76 34.11 23.93
C ILE A 74 9.24 33.93 23.95
N ASN A 75 8.51 34.81 24.65
CA ASN A 75 7.05 34.69 24.83
C ASN A 75 6.25 34.82 23.53
N ILE A 76 6.83 35.42 22.48
CA ILE A 76 6.25 35.51 21.12
C ILE A 76 7.01 34.66 20.11
N GLY A 77 7.83 33.72 20.63
CA GLY A 77 8.56 32.76 19.82
C GLY A 77 9.81 33.27 19.14
N GLY A 78 10.41 34.44 19.53
CA GLY A 78 11.69 34.91 19.01
C GLY A 78 12.86 34.19 19.70
N LYS A 79 13.80 33.61 18.93
CA LYS A 79 14.97 32.88 19.48
C LYS A 79 16.32 33.46 19.01
N GLY A 80 16.31 34.63 18.37
CA GLY A 80 17.51 35.40 18.02
C GLY A 80 18.42 34.86 16.90
N ILE A 81 18.09 33.69 16.33
CA ILE A 81 18.95 33.00 15.34
C ILE A 81 18.57 33.36 13.88
N GLY A 82 17.33 33.76 13.62
CA GLY A 82 16.78 33.94 12.26
C GLY A 82 17.56 34.87 11.36
N ARG A 83 18.16 35.96 11.94
CA ARG A 83 18.97 36.94 11.18
C ARG A 83 20.24 36.34 10.55
N PHE A 84 20.81 35.28 11.12
CA PHE A 84 21.99 34.64 10.55
C PHE A 84 21.66 33.88 9.27
N LEU A 85 20.39 33.46 9.08
CA LEU A 85 19.91 32.87 7.83
C LEU A 85 20.00 33.90 6.67
N TRP A 86 19.89 35.19 6.95
CA TRP A 86 20.04 36.22 5.93
C TRP A 86 21.44 36.20 5.33
N LEU A 87 22.49 36.16 6.17
CA LEU A 87 23.89 36.14 5.72
C LEU A 87 24.28 34.79 5.06
N LYS A 88 23.53 33.72 5.32
CA LYS A 88 23.72 32.45 4.61
C LYS A 88 23.30 32.54 3.15
N ALA A 89 22.26 33.34 2.84
CA ALA A 89 21.65 33.40 1.50
C ALA A 89 22.01 34.68 0.73
N PHE A 90 22.28 35.75 1.41
CA PHE A 90 22.60 37.06 0.82
C PHE A 90 24.03 37.47 1.15
N GLU A 91 24.59 38.34 0.32
CA GLU A 91 25.96 38.84 0.50
C GLU A 91 26.08 39.77 1.71
N TYR A 92 25.10 40.65 1.89
CA TYR A 92 24.94 41.51 3.06
C TYR A 92 23.52 42.02 3.19
N VAL A 93 23.21 42.61 4.36
CA VAL A 93 21.90 43.21 4.67
C VAL A 93 22.09 44.64 5.07
N SER A 94 21.38 45.57 4.44
CA SER A 94 21.34 46.96 4.84
C SER A 94 20.06 47.26 5.58
N ILE A 95 20.15 47.85 6.76
CA ILE A 95 19.01 48.21 7.61
C ILE A 95 18.97 49.70 7.76
N ASP A 96 17.80 50.28 7.52
CA ASP A 96 17.51 51.69 7.67
C ASP A 96 16.18 51.83 8.44
N SER A 97 16.19 52.35 9.68
CA SER A 97 14.99 52.38 10.53
C SER A 97 14.81 53.69 11.20
N ILE A 98 13.60 54.27 11.08
CA ILE A 98 13.13 55.43 11.83
C ILE A 98 12.22 54.96 12.94
N PHE A 99 12.54 55.31 14.17
CA PHE A 99 11.83 54.86 15.38
C PHE A 99 11.62 55.98 16.37
N ILE A 100 10.75 55.79 17.34
CA ILE A 100 10.52 56.74 18.43
C ILE A 100 11.17 56.21 19.71
N GLU A 101 11.99 57.04 20.33
CA GLU A 101 12.60 56.73 21.62
C GLU A 101 12.64 58.00 22.48
N ASN A 102 12.14 57.93 23.71
CA ASN A 102 12.02 59.10 24.62
C ASN A 102 11.25 60.27 24.02
N ASN A 103 10.19 60.04 23.26
CA ASN A 103 9.39 61.01 22.51
C ASN A 103 10.16 61.77 21.39
N GLU A 104 11.34 61.29 21.00
CA GLU A 104 12.10 61.84 19.88
C GLU A 104 12.16 60.81 18.74
N LYS A 105 12.07 61.30 17.49
CA LYS A 105 12.28 60.45 16.32
C LYS A 105 13.75 60.41 15.99
N LYS A 106 14.28 59.19 15.89
CA LYS A 106 15.67 58.91 15.53
C LYS A 106 15.71 57.97 14.33
N LYS A 107 16.78 58.10 13.56
CA LYS A 107 17.06 57.20 12.43
C LYS A 107 18.36 56.45 12.71
N ILE A 108 18.30 55.13 12.65
CA ILE A 108 19.48 54.26 12.67
C ILE A 108 19.70 53.66 11.28
N LYS A 109 20.95 53.64 10.85
CA LYS A 109 21.36 52.93 9.63
C LYS A 109 22.62 52.12 9.93
N PHE A 110 22.67 50.86 9.43
CA PHE A 110 23.85 50.01 9.53
C PHE A 110 23.82 48.91 8.48
N ILE A 111 24.98 48.27 8.23
CA ILE A 111 25.14 47.12 7.34
C ILE A 111 25.49 45.92 8.18
N PHE A 112 24.76 44.80 7.97
CA PHE A 112 25.01 43.51 8.60
C PHE A 112 25.66 42.58 7.59
N SER A 113 26.88 42.08 7.87
CA SER A 113 27.70 41.33 6.94
C SER A 113 28.70 40.41 7.65
N THR A 114 29.03 39.26 7.05
CA THR A 114 30.11 38.38 7.52
C THR A 114 31.52 38.90 7.16
N LYS A 115 31.64 40.02 6.44
CA LYS A 115 32.92 40.56 6.00
C LYS A 115 33.58 41.48 7.03
N VAL A 116 32.93 41.72 8.17
CA VAL A 116 33.38 42.60 9.24
C VAL A 116 33.44 41.80 10.53
N ASP A 117 34.50 41.98 11.33
CA ASP A 117 34.76 41.19 12.56
C ASP A 117 33.62 41.28 13.57
N ASP A 118 32.98 42.43 13.74
CA ASP A 118 31.83 42.65 14.63
C ASP A 118 30.47 42.36 13.95
N GLY A 119 30.48 41.84 12.70
CA GLY A 119 29.25 41.56 11.93
C GLY A 119 28.50 42.84 11.48
N MET A 120 28.81 44.02 11.98
CA MET A 120 28.13 45.28 11.65
C MET A 120 29.12 46.40 11.26
N SER A 121 28.77 47.13 10.19
CA SER A 121 29.52 48.30 9.73
C SER A 121 28.60 49.51 9.45
N ASP A 122 29.21 50.68 9.26
CA ASP A 122 28.55 51.94 8.85
C ASP A 122 27.36 52.31 9.74
N LYS A 123 27.43 52.04 11.03
CA LYS A 123 26.40 52.39 12.00
C LYS A 123 26.35 53.88 12.21
N THR A 124 25.18 54.46 11.94
CA THR A 124 24.90 55.89 12.19
C THR A 124 23.56 56.01 12.93
N ILE A 125 23.47 56.94 13.90
CA ILE A 125 22.22 57.28 14.57
C ILE A 125 22.09 58.81 14.52
N ASN A 126 21.01 59.28 13.89
CA ASN A 126 20.78 60.72 13.72
C ASN A 126 19.34 61.06 14.12
N PRO A 127 19.10 62.23 14.71
CA PRO A 127 17.76 62.75 14.90
C PRO A 127 17.14 63.07 13.53
N VAL A 128 15.83 62.93 13.41
CA VAL A 128 15.04 63.16 12.17
C VAL A 128 13.87 64.09 12.48
N VAL A 129 13.37 64.78 11.44
CA VAL A 129 12.26 65.71 11.57
C VAL A 129 11.01 64.93 12.08
N GLU A 130 10.22 65.56 12.93
CA GLU A 130 9.05 65.00 13.59
C GLU A 130 7.97 64.48 12.59
N SER A 131 7.90 65.10 11.41
CA SER A 131 6.98 64.67 10.33
C SER A 131 7.42 63.38 9.60
N SER A 132 8.62 62.85 9.85
CA SER A 132 9.10 61.63 9.18
C SER A 132 8.29 60.43 9.63
N PRO A 133 7.82 59.56 8.72
CA PRO A 133 7.09 58.36 9.08
C PRO A 133 8.00 57.38 9.83
N VAL A 134 7.46 56.66 10.82
CA VAL A 134 8.14 55.53 11.45
C VAL A 134 8.10 54.38 10.48
N ILE A 135 9.23 54.02 9.94
CA ILE A 135 9.35 52.94 8.92
C ILE A 135 10.71 52.27 9.12
N THR A 136 10.70 50.94 9.04
CA THR A 136 11.92 50.14 8.95
C THR A 136 12.04 49.54 7.55
N GLU A 137 13.22 49.66 6.96
CA GLU A 137 13.55 49.07 5.68
C GLU A 137 14.74 48.11 5.85
N VAL A 138 14.52 46.81 5.55
CA VAL A 138 15.52 45.75 5.54
C VAL A 138 15.78 45.35 4.10
N ARG A 139 16.97 45.58 3.59
CA ARG A 139 17.40 45.25 2.23
C ARG A 139 18.31 44.03 2.24
N LEU A 140 17.83 42.89 1.72
CA LEU A 140 18.56 41.65 1.52
C LEU A 140 19.25 41.72 0.15
N ILE A 141 20.55 41.90 0.10
CA ILE A 141 21.26 42.32 -1.12
C ILE A 141 22.15 41.20 -1.64
N ASN A 142 22.08 40.97 -2.95
CA ASN A 142 22.83 39.99 -3.75
C ASN A 142 22.65 38.54 -3.24
N ILE A 143 21.72 37.85 -3.84
CA ILE A 143 21.51 36.43 -3.58
C ILE A 143 22.79 35.67 -3.94
N GLN A 144 23.30 34.84 -3.03
CA GLN A 144 24.48 34.01 -3.30
C GLN A 144 24.17 32.99 -4.43
N LYS A 145 25.08 32.88 -5.41
CA LYS A 145 24.91 32.06 -6.65
C LYS A 145 24.39 30.65 -6.39
N LYS A 146 24.82 30.01 -5.30
CA LYS A 146 24.40 28.65 -4.94
C LYS A 146 22.89 28.54 -4.65
N TYR A 147 22.20 29.63 -4.31
CA TYR A 147 20.77 29.64 -3.98
C TYR A 147 19.87 30.18 -5.09
N ASN A 148 20.40 30.85 -6.12
CA ASN A 148 19.62 31.43 -7.22
C ASN A 148 18.66 30.42 -7.87
N LYS A 149 19.09 29.15 -8.03
CA LYS A 149 18.28 28.11 -8.63
C LYS A 149 17.04 27.68 -7.82
N TYR A 150 16.98 28.06 -6.54
CA TYR A 150 15.88 27.73 -5.64
C TYR A 150 14.88 28.86 -5.42
N VAL A 151 15.18 30.05 -5.97
CA VAL A 151 14.29 31.22 -5.87
C VAL A 151 13.27 31.17 -6.99
N PRO A 152 11.95 31.16 -6.69
CA PRO A 152 10.91 31.25 -7.72
C PRO A 152 11.10 32.54 -8.55
N LYS A 153 10.91 32.46 -9.86
CA LYS A 153 11.10 33.60 -10.76
C LYS A 153 9.88 34.53 -10.82
N GLU A 154 8.70 33.98 -10.64
CA GLU A 154 7.42 34.67 -10.76
C GLU A 154 7.01 35.31 -9.44
N THR A 155 6.61 36.60 -9.47
CA THR A 155 6.07 37.35 -8.34
C THR A 155 4.89 36.65 -7.69
N LYS A 156 3.99 36.11 -8.52
CA LYS A 156 2.81 35.34 -8.07
C LYS A 156 3.22 34.14 -7.21
N THR A 157 4.20 33.38 -7.63
CA THR A 157 4.69 32.18 -6.90
C THR A 157 5.33 32.57 -5.57
N ILE A 158 6.06 33.70 -5.54
CA ILE A 158 6.64 34.22 -4.30
C ILE A 158 5.55 34.67 -3.34
N ALA A 159 4.53 35.40 -3.84
CA ALA A 159 3.39 35.84 -3.05
C ALA A 159 2.58 34.63 -2.49
N GLN A 160 2.34 33.61 -3.27
CA GLN A 160 1.67 32.39 -2.82
C GLN A 160 2.45 31.65 -1.73
N ASN A 161 3.75 31.47 -1.91
CA ASN A 161 4.59 30.82 -0.90
C ASN A 161 4.65 31.62 0.41
N LEU A 162 4.70 32.94 0.31
CA LEU A 162 4.66 33.83 1.48
C LEU A 162 3.28 33.75 2.15
N PHE A 163 2.21 33.76 1.37
CA PHE A 163 0.85 33.64 1.87
C PHE A 163 0.66 32.34 2.67
N GLU A 164 1.08 31.19 2.12
CA GLU A 164 1.01 29.91 2.83
C GLU A 164 1.78 29.95 4.16
N HIS A 165 2.95 30.60 4.18
CA HIS A 165 3.78 30.72 5.37
C HIS A 165 3.17 31.65 6.44
N CYS A 166 2.50 32.71 6.02
CA CYS A 166 1.84 33.67 6.93
C CYS A 166 0.41 33.27 7.30
N LEU A 167 -0.15 32.25 6.66
CA LEU A 167 -1.54 31.84 6.86
C LEU A 167 -1.90 31.55 8.33
N PRO A 168 -1.05 30.92 9.17
CA PRO A 168 -1.34 30.72 10.59
C PRO A 168 -1.63 32.02 11.35
N TYR A 169 -1.00 33.14 11.00
CA TYR A 169 -1.27 34.44 11.61
C TYR A 169 -2.66 34.96 11.29
N TYR A 170 -3.10 34.86 10.03
CA TYR A 170 -4.46 35.23 9.59
C TYR A 170 -5.53 34.34 10.23
N ILE A 171 -5.28 33.04 10.32
CA ILE A 171 -6.18 32.06 10.95
C ILE A 171 -6.39 32.41 12.43
N ASN A 172 -5.36 32.87 13.12
CA ASN A 172 -5.42 33.31 14.51
C ASN A 172 -5.96 34.74 14.68
N GLY A 173 -6.47 35.36 13.61
CA GLY A 173 -7.21 36.61 13.66
C GLY A 173 -6.36 37.87 13.55
N MET A 174 -5.05 37.77 13.25
CA MET A 174 -4.21 38.93 13.01
C MET A 174 -4.59 39.62 11.69
N LYS A 175 -4.74 40.94 11.71
CA LYS A 175 -5.06 41.74 10.53
C LYS A 175 -3.77 42.33 9.95
N LEU A 176 -2.99 41.54 9.26
CA LEU A 176 -1.72 41.93 8.63
C LEU A 176 -1.98 42.36 7.19
N ASN A 177 -1.60 43.60 6.84
CA ASN A 177 -1.65 44.09 5.47
C ASN A 177 -0.27 43.89 4.82
N ILE A 178 -0.02 42.67 4.30
CA ILE A 178 1.23 42.33 3.63
C ILE A 178 1.04 42.42 2.12
N CYS A 179 1.84 43.27 1.45
CA CYS A 179 1.84 43.43 0.00
C CYS A 179 3.14 42.91 -0.59
N VAL A 180 3.04 42.17 -1.69
CA VAL A 180 4.19 41.69 -2.47
C VAL A 180 4.11 42.30 -3.85
N PHE A 181 5.18 42.94 -4.28
CA PHE A 181 5.28 43.56 -5.61
C PHE A 181 6.70 43.55 -6.17
N ASP A 182 6.78 43.74 -7.47
CA ASP A 182 8.00 43.65 -8.23
C ASP A 182 8.47 45.06 -8.64
N ASP A 183 9.73 45.38 -8.47
CA ASP A 183 10.28 46.68 -8.90
C ASP A 183 10.42 46.81 -10.43
N PHE A 184 10.27 45.72 -11.15
CA PHE A 184 10.30 45.65 -12.62
C PHE A 184 8.92 45.82 -13.25
N ASN A 185 7.86 45.38 -12.56
CA ASN A 185 6.47 45.39 -13.05
C ASN A 185 5.50 45.85 -11.96
N ASP A 186 5.20 47.14 -11.93
CA ASP A 186 4.31 47.77 -10.92
C ASP A 186 2.86 47.21 -10.97
N ASP A 187 2.42 46.61 -12.08
CA ASP A 187 1.08 46.05 -12.22
C ASP A 187 0.93 44.71 -11.46
N GLU A 188 2.03 44.04 -11.13
CA GLU A 188 2.02 42.80 -10.38
C GLU A 188 2.08 43.02 -8.87
N LYS A 189 0.94 43.35 -8.27
CA LYS A 189 0.82 43.55 -6.82
C LYS A 189 -0.15 42.53 -6.20
N TYR A 190 0.36 41.80 -5.20
CA TYR A 190 -0.42 40.77 -4.47
C TYR A 190 -0.56 41.19 -3.00
N ASN A 191 -1.81 41.35 -2.53
CA ASN A 191 -2.13 41.62 -1.14
C ASN A 191 -2.56 40.35 -0.43
N LEU A 192 -1.82 39.91 0.58
CA LEU A 192 -2.04 38.64 1.27
C LEU A 192 -3.34 38.66 2.10
N LEU A 193 -3.76 39.79 2.64
CA LEU A 193 -5.03 39.92 3.36
C LEU A 193 -6.23 39.76 2.42
N ASN A 194 -6.14 40.29 1.19
CA ASN A 194 -7.17 40.06 0.18
C ASN A 194 -7.18 38.58 -0.23
N MET A 195 -6.02 37.95 -0.44
CA MET A 195 -5.94 36.52 -0.74
C MET A 195 -6.59 35.69 0.38
N TYR A 196 -6.38 36.04 1.65
CA TYR A 196 -7.03 35.38 2.78
C TYR A 196 -8.55 35.55 2.74
N ASN A 197 -9.04 36.76 2.53
CA ASN A 197 -10.48 37.04 2.49
C ASN A 197 -11.16 36.33 1.30
N ASP A 198 -10.52 36.30 0.13
CA ASP A 198 -11.10 35.76 -1.09
C ASP A 198 -11.06 34.24 -1.14
N PHE A 199 -9.96 33.63 -0.72
CA PHE A 199 -9.73 32.19 -0.95
C PHE A 199 -9.87 31.31 0.29
N VAL A 200 -9.66 31.84 1.50
CA VAL A 200 -9.56 31.02 2.71
C VAL A 200 -10.69 31.28 3.69
N LYS A 201 -11.03 32.52 3.97
CA LYS A 201 -11.96 32.92 5.04
C LYS A 201 -13.29 32.21 4.99
N ASN A 202 -13.83 31.98 3.79
CA ASN A 202 -15.12 31.29 3.57
C ASN A 202 -14.94 29.77 3.37
N ASN A 203 -13.71 29.28 3.20
CA ASN A 203 -13.37 27.90 2.89
C ASN A 203 -12.61 27.21 4.04
N ILE A 204 -12.59 27.83 5.22
CA ILE A 204 -11.92 27.30 6.40
C ILE A 204 -12.93 26.70 7.37
N LYS A 205 -12.69 25.48 7.82
CA LYS A 205 -13.42 24.84 8.91
C LYS A 205 -12.49 24.60 10.08
N LYS A 206 -12.87 25.02 11.28
CA LYS A 206 -12.15 24.78 12.51
C LYS A 206 -12.78 23.61 13.24
N GLU A 207 -12.00 22.58 13.56
CA GLU A 207 -12.41 21.44 14.34
C GLU A 207 -11.53 21.30 15.58
N PRO A 208 -12.10 21.32 16.78
CA PRO A 208 -11.37 21.02 18.00
C PRO A 208 -11.16 19.51 18.13
N LEU A 209 -10.00 19.10 18.60
CA LEU A 209 -9.63 17.72 18.84
C LEU A 209 -8.90 17.62 20.19
N CYS A 210 -9.21 16.59 20.96
CA CYS A 210 -8.50 16.28 22.19
C CYS A 210 -7.77 14.95 22.03
N VAL A 211 -6.45 14.96 22.21
CA VAL A 211 -5.61 13.75 22.13
C VAL A 211 -4.82 13.63 23.41
N LYS A 212 -5.04 12.57 24.19
CA LYS A 212 -4.42 12.37 25.53
C LYS A 212 -4.45 13.66 26.39
N SER A 213 -5.63 14.23 26.58
CA SER A 213 -5.85 15.47 27.37
C SER A 213 -5.26 16.75 26.77
N ASN A 214 -4.60 16.70 25.62
CA ASN A 214 -4.08 17.87 24.92
C ASN A 214 -5.09 18.40 23.91
N ASN A 215 -5.45 19.69 24.05
CA ASN A 215 -6.35 20.35 23.11
C ASN A 215 -5.58 20.80 21.86
N ILE A 216 -6.04 20.32 20.71
CA ILE A 216 -5.50 20.61 19.39
C ILE A 216 -6.62 21.22 18.55
N ALA A 217 -6.33 22.23 17.77
CA ALA A 217 -7.26 22.78 16.78
C ALA A 217 -6.78 22.42 15.38
N LEU A 218 -7.69 21.88 14.59
CA LEU A 218 -7.49 21.61 13.17
C LEU A 218 -8.16 22.71 12.36
N TYR A 219 -7.42 23.30 11.44
CA TYR A 219 -8.00 24.21 10.44
C TYR A 219 -7.91 23.53 9.08
N LEU A 220 -9.06 23.11 8.55
CA LEU A 220 -9.24 22.41 7.30
C LEU A 220 -9.56 23.43 6.22
N ILE A 221 -8.72 23.56 5.20
CA ILE A 221 -8.81 24.59 4.16
C ILE A 221 -8.85 23.93 2.79
N LYS A 222 -9.91 24.17 2.01
CA LYS A 222 -9.97 23.85 0.59
C LYS A 222 -9.31 24.99 -0.19
N TYR A 223 -8.01 24.81 -0.50
CA TYR A 223 -7.20 25.84 -1.15
C TYR A 223 -7.27 25.70 -2.68
N PRO A 224 -7.78 26.70 -3.41
CA PRO A 224 -7.87 26.65 -4.86
C PRO A 224 -6.48 26.57 -5.51
N THR A 225 -6.30 25.65 -6.44
CA THR A 225 -5.04 25.51 -7.18
C THR A 225 -5.25 24.87 -8.53
N THR A 226 -4.44 25.27 -9.50
CA THR A 226 -4.45 24.70 -10.86
C THR A 226 -3.21 23.86 -11.17
N SER A 227 -2.17 23.95 -10.35
CA SER A 227 -0.85 23.36 -10.65
C SER A 227 -0.40 22.28 -9.67
N GLU A 228 -0.78 22.34 -8.40
CA GLU A 228 -0.35 21.38 -7.39
C GLU A 228 -1.38 20.25 -7.17
N ALA A 229 -0.87 19.07 -6.81
CA ALA A 229 -1.68 17.89 -6.49
C ALA A 229 -1.43 17.35 -5.06
N ASN A 230 -0.55 17.99 -4.28
CA ASN A 230 -0.19 17.50 -2.95
C ASN A 230 -1.05 18.12 -1.86
N HIS A 231 -1.95 17.34 -1.29
CA HIS A 231 -2.63 17.69 -0.03
C HIS A 231 -1.64 17.63 1.13
N ARG A 232 -1.78 18.51 2.12
CA ARG A 232 -0.74 18.73 3.15
C ARG A 232 -1.31 18.79 4.56
N ILE A 233 -0.59 18.17 5.51
CA ILE A 233 -0.75 18.41 6.95
C ILE A 233 0.42 19.28 7.39
N ILE A 234 0.13 20.39 8.06
CA ILE A 234 1.10 21.40 8.46
C ILE A 234 1.00 21.56 9.98
N TYR A 235 2.01 21.12 10.70
CA TYR A 235 2.09 21.25 12.16
C TYR A 235 2.76 22.57 12.50
N CYS A 236 2.08 23.37 13.31
CA CYS A 236 2.52 24.72 13.65
C CYS A 236 2.78 24.87 15.15
N ALA A 237 3.85 25.62 15.48
CA ALA A 237 4.11 26.13 16.80
C ALA A 237 4.32 27.65 16.74
N HIS A 238 3.76 28.40 17.69
CA HIS A 238 3.83 29.86 17.76
C HIS A 238 3.50 30.55 16.43
N ASN A 239 2.42 30.11 15.76
CA ASN A 239 1.97 30.58 14.44
C ASN A 239 2.96 30.37 13.29
N ARG A 240 3.90 29.44 13.43
CA ARG A 240 4.88 29.09 12.38
C ARG A 240 4.80 27.62 12.03
N GLU A 241 4.98 27.32 10.77
CA GLU A 241 5.16 25.96 10.30
C GLU A 241 6.48 25.39 10.87
N VAL A 242 6.39 24.21 11.49
CA VAL A 242 7.54 23.44 11.99
C VAL A 242 7.75 22.20 11.14
N LYS A 243 6.67 21.46 10.86
CA LYS A 243 6.72 20.21 10.08
C LYS A 243 5.60 20.18 9.06
N ARG A 244 5.90 19.64 7.88
CA ARG A 244 4.93 19.45 6.79
C ARG A 244 4.96 18.00 6.32
N GLU A 245 3.78 17.41 6.17
CA GLU A 245 3.62 16.04 5.67
C GLU A 245 2.65 16.02 4.49
N LYS A 246 2.87 15.08 3.56
CA LYS A 246 1.92 14.84 2.45
C LYS A 246 0.78 13.99 2.97
N LEU A 247 -0.44 14.51 2.93
CA LEU A 247 -1.65 13.78 3.32
C LEU A 247 -1.85 12.51 2.46
N ASN A 248 -1.38 12.53 1.22
CA ASN A 248 -1.45 11.40 0.30
C ASN A 248 -0.76 10.13 0.83
N ASN A 249 0.22 10.26 1.73
CA ASN A 249 0.88 9.12 2.37
C ASN A 249 -0.07 8.33 3.31
N TYR A 250 -1.07 9.00 3.86
CA TYR A 250 -2.05 8.44 4.81
C TYR A 250 -3.42 8.20 4.16
N MET A 251 -3.72 8.94 3.10
CA MET A 251 -4.95 8.84 2.31
C MET A 251 -4.60 8.70 0.81
N PRO A 252 -4.13 7.54 0.36
CA PRO A 252 -3.66 7.36 -1.03
C PRO A 252 -4.74 7.61 -2.08
N LEU A 253 -6.01 7.49 -1.71
CA LEU A 253 -7.15 7.71 -2.59
C LEU A 253 -7.20 9.14 -3.15
N ILE A 254 -6.70 10.13 -2.40
CA ILE A 254 -6.67 11.54 -2.79
C ILE A 254 -5.33 11.94 -3.43
N SER A 255 -4.75 11.09 -4.27
CA SER A 255 -3.45 11.35 -4.92
C SER A 255 -3.48 12.50 -5.94
N GLN A 256 -4.65 13.00 -6.29
CA GLN A 256 -4.88 14.11 -7.24
C GLN A 256 -5.65 15.24 -6.57
N ARG A 257 -5.73 16.39 -7.26
CA ARG A 257 -6.61 17.49 -6.85
C ARG A 257 -8.06 17.01 -6.71
N LEU A 258 -8.73 17.55 -5.72
CA LEU A 258 -10.15 17.30 -5.51
C LEU A 258 -10.98 18.41 -6.16
N LYS A 259 -12.25 18.14 -6.38
CA LYS A 259 -13.21 19.13 -6.91
C LYS A 259 -14.19 19.57 -5.83
N ASP A 260 -14.47 20.87 -5.79
CA ASP A 260 -15.53 21.42 -4.97
C ASP A 260 -16.91 21.20 -5.62
N GLU A 261 -17.97 21.66 -4.96
CA GLU A 261 -19.35 21.53 -5.45
C GLU A 261 -19.60 22.30 -6.77
N GLN A 262 -18.76 23.31 -7.07
CA GLN A 262 -18.81 24.08 -8.30
C GLN A 262 -17.93 23.49 -9.41
N GLY A 263 -17.18 22.41 -9.13
CA GLY A 263 -16.27 21.75 -10.06
C GLY A 263 -14.88 22.34 -10.15
N ASN A 264 -14.53 23.32 -9.29
CA ASN A 264 -13.20 23.92 -9.23
C ASN A 264 -12.21 22.98 -8.53
N ASP A 265 -10.97 22.96 -9.03
CA ASP A 265 -9.89 22.16 -8.45
C ASP A 265 -9.36 22.80 -7.16
N PHE A 266 -9.19 21.99 -6.11
CA PHE A 266 -8.55 22.41 -4.87
C PHE A 266 -7.62 21.36 -4.30
N ILE A 267 -6.68 21.80 -3.45
CA ILE A 267 -5.94 20.94 -2.52
C ILE A 267 -6.41 21.18 -1.09
N LEU A 268 -6.24 20.17 -0.27
CA LEU A 268 -6.54 20.26 1.15
C LEU A 268 -5.27 20.65 1.91
N MET A 269 -5.35 21.76 2.64
CA MET A 269 -4.32 22.22 3.56
C MET A 269 -4.86 22.13 4.99
N ILE A 270 -4.21 21.34 5.83
CA ILE A 270 -4.63 21.13 7.21
C ILE A 270 -3.58 21.73 8.13
N TYR A 271 -3.94 22.78 8.86
CA TYR A 271 -3.08 23.35 9.90
C TYR A 271 -3.45 22.77 11.25
N VAL A 272 -2.45 22.21 11.91
CA VAL A 272 -2.56 21.59 13.24
C VAL A 272 -1.87 22.52 14.23
N VAL A 273 -2.64 23.08 15.15
CA VAL A 273 -2.14 24.05 16.13
C VAL A 273 -2.60 23.69 17.52
N GLY A 274 -1.81 24.05 18.53
CA GLY A 274 -2.16 23.83 19.93
C GLY A 274 -0.99 24.16 20.85
N LYS A 275 -1.30 24.48 22.10
CA LYS A 275 -0.27 24.80 23.11
C LYS A 275 0.77 23.69 23.24
N TYR A 276 0.35 22.44 23.10
CA TYR A 276 1.23 21.26 23.08
C TYR A 276 2.39 21.41 22.09
N PHE A 277 2.11 21.84 20.86
CA PHE A 277 3.14 22.06 19.84
C PHE A 277 4.05 23.24 20.19
N ASP A 278 3.49 24.30 20.79
CA ASP A 278 4.25 25.47 21.24
C ASP A 278 5.29 25.11 22.30
N ASP A 279 4.88 24.21 23.21
CA ASP A 279 5.72 23.76 24.35
C ASP A 279 6.78 22.74 23.91
N MET A 280 6.51 21.95 22.86
CA MET A 280 7.33 20.81 22.41
C MET A 280 8.19 21.12 21.16
N VAL A 281 8.27 22.35 20.70
CA VAL A 281 9.10 22.72 19.55
C VAL A 281 10.57 22.88 19.96
N SER A 282 11.48 22.31 19.15
CA SER A 282 12.93 22.46 19.33
C SER A 282 13.37 23.94 19.37
N GLN A 283 14.54 24.22 19.93
CA GLN A 283 15.07 25.56 19.95
C GLN A 283 15.26 26.18 18.57
N GLU A 284 15.61 25.35 17.60
CA GLU A 284 15.83 25.75 16.20
C GLU A 284 14.53 25.77 15.37
N ARG A 285 13.42 25.26 15.92
CA ARG A 285 12.10 25.12 15.26
C ARG A 285 12.11 24.33 13.95
N THR A 286 12.98 23.37 13.88
CA THR A 286 13.11 22.50 12.71
C THR A 286 12.36 21.18 12.92
N HIS A 287 12.07 20.81 14.15
CA HIS A 287 11.39 19.57 14.55
C HIS A 287 10.71 19.72 15.92
N PHE A 288 9.92 18.72 16.29
CA PHE A 288 9.35 18.59 17.63
C PHE A 288 10.18 17.61 18.46
N THR A 289 10.36 17.89 19.74
CA THR A 289 11.16 17.06 20.66
C THR A 289 10.62 15.64 20.83
N PHE A 290 9.32 15.41 20.61
CA PHE A 290 8.69 14.10 20.64
C PHE A 290 8.83 13.29 19.33
N ASP A 291 9.48 13.84 18.30
CA ASP A 291 9.78 13.15 17.03
C ASP A 291 11.11 12.37 17.08
N GLU A 292 11.93 12.62 18.10
CA GLU A 292 13.27 12.06 18.27
C GLU A 292 13.26 10.82 19.18
N GLU A 293 12.53 9.79 18.82
CA GLU A 293 12.72 8.45 19.40
C GLU A 293 13.71 7.65 18.55
N THR A 294 14.99 8.00 18.60
CA THR A 294 16.09 7.07 18.33
C THR A 294 16.76 6.73 19.67
N GLU A 295 16.99 5.45 19.94
CA GLU A 295 17.61 4.94 21.17
C GLU A 295 19.00 5.56 21.48
N GLU A 296 19.60 6.29 20.55
CA GLU A 296 20.89 6.97 20.70
C GLU A 296 20.80 8.35 21.38
N ASP A 297 19.68 9.06 21.28
CA ASP A 297 19.54 10.42 21.83
C ASP A 297 19.11 10.45 23.31
N ILE A 298 18.60 9.34 23.83
CA ILE A 298 18.24 9.20 25.26
C ILE A 298 19.48 9.22 26.17
N ALA A 299 20.66 8.97 25.64
CA ALA A 299 21.90 8.94 26.40
C ALA A 299 22.57 10.32 26.60
N GLU A 300 22.27 11.33 25.81
CA GLU A 300 22.97 12.64 25.81
C GLU A 300 22.22 13.76 26.55
N TYR A 301 20.89 13.68 26.69
CA TYR A 301 20.09 14.61 27.49
C TYR A 301 19.65 13.95 28.79
N GLY A 302 20.39 14.24 29.85
CA GLY A 302 20.14 13.72 31.20
C GLY A 302 18.66 13.78 31.59
N GLN A 303 18.15 12.64 32.07
CA GLN A 303 16.94 12.35 32.78
C GLN A 303 16.14 13.57 33.28
N GLN A 304 15.35 14.19 32.42
CA GLN A 304 14.08 14.76 32.84
C GLN A 304 13.04 13.68 32.53
N GLU A 305 12.60 12.97 33.57
CA GLU A 305 11.46 12.07 33.54
C GLU A 305 10.21 12.89 33.22
N PHE A 306 9.94 13.12 31.90
CA PHE A 306 8.58 13.42 31.48
C PHE A 306 7.80 12.11 31.55
N PRO A 307 6.60 12.10 32.16
CA PRO A 307 5.75 10.91 32.12
C PRO A 307 5.35 10.64 30.66
N ILE A 308 6.03 9.71 30.01
CA ILE A 308 5.89 9.30 28.61
C ILE A 308 4.43 8.95 28.24
N ASP A 309 3.61 8.58 29.24
CA ASP A 309 2.21 8.23 29.04
C ASP A 309 1.24 9.42 28.87
N GLU A 310 1.60 10.63 29.23
CA GLU A 310 0.71 11.81 29.14
C GLU A 310 0.77 12.55 27.80
N PHE A 311 1.83 12.40 27.04
CA PHE A 311 2.04 13.13 25.80
C PHE A 311 1.74 12.26 24.56
N PRO A 312 0.96 12.76 23.57
CA PRO A 312 0.69 12.01 22.37
C PRO A 312 1.89 12.04 21.40
N SER A 313 2.25 10.89 20.85
CA SER A 313 3.19 10.82 19.71
C SER A 313 2.55 11.41 18.45
N LEU A 314 3.39 11.76 17.45
CA LEU A 314 2.89 12.25 16.17
C LEU A 314 1.98 11.24 15.47
N ASP A 315 2.25 9.95 15.63
CA ASP A 315 1.41 8.86 15.10
C ASP A 315 0.02 8.83 15.74
N GLN A 316 -0.07 8.99 17.05
CA GLN A 316 -1.35 9.07 17.76
C GLN A 316 -2.15 10.32 17.35
N ILE A 317 -1.47 11.45 17.17
CA ILE A 317 -2.08 12.67 16.65
C ILE A 317 -2.61 12.42 15.24
N ARG A 318 -1.81 11.81 14.33
CA ARG A 318 -2.26 11.45 12.97
C ARG A 318 -3.46 10.53 12.97
N GLN A 319 -3.44 9.46 13.77
CA GLN A 319 -4.57 8.53 13.90
C GLN A 319 -5.86 9.23 14.32
N SER A 320 -5.76 10.30 15.11
CA SER A 320 -6.92 11.10 15.54
C SER A 320 -7.36 12.13 14.50
N ILE A 321 -6.44 12.66 13.69
CA ILE A 321 -6.71 13.69 12.67
C ILE A 321 -7.34 13.07 11.41
N ILE A 322 -6.85 11.92 10.94
CA ILE A 322 -7.27 11.32 9.66
C ILE A 322 -8.79 11.07 9.58
N PRO A 323 -9.48 10.53 10.61
CA PRO A 323 -10.93 10.37 10.57
C PRO A 323 -11.68 11.70 10.42
N VAL A 324 -11.21 12.77 11.07
CA VAL A 324 -11.82 14.11 10.96
C VAL A 324 -11.67 14.65 9.54
N ILE A 325 -10.49 14.50 8.94
CA ILE A 325 -10.23 14.89 7.56
C ILE A 325 -11.11 14.10 6.60
N SER A 326 -11.18 12.78 6.76
CA SER A 326 -11.98 11.89 5.92
C SER A 326 -13.46 12.31 5.94
N SER A 327 -14.01 12.59 7.13
CA SER A 327 -15.39 13.09 7.27
C SER A 327 -15.61 14.44 6.59
N TYR A 328 -14.61 15.33 6.67
CA TYR A 328 -14.71 16.69 6.07
C TYR A 328 -14.79 16.67 4.54
N ILE A 329 -14.12 15.71 3.91
CA ILE A 329 -14.05 15.60 2.44
C ILE A 329 -14.88 14.45 1.87
N ASP A 330 -15.71 13.78 2.70
CA ASP A 330 -16.40 12.55 2.28
C ASP A 330 -17.21 12.73 1.00
N ASP A 331 -17.96 13.84 0.89
CA ASP A 331 -18.74 14.17 -0.33
C ASP A 331 -17.82 14.37 -1.56
N ASN A 332 -16.64 14.96 -1.35
CA ASN A 332 -15.69 15.22 -2.44
C ASN A 332 -14.99 13.95 -2.96
N ILE A 333 -14.88 12.91 -2.12
CA ILE A 333 -14.20 11.66 -2.47
C ILE A 333 -15.14 10.47 -2.72
N LYS A 334 -16.45 10.65 -2.56
CA LYS A 334 -17.45 9.58 -2.72
C LYS A 334 -17.31 8.84 -4.04
N VAL A 335 -17.25 9.57 -5.15
CA VAL A 335 -17.07 8.96 -6.49
C VAL A 335 -15.72 8.26 -6.62
N LEU A 336 -14.67 8.79 -6.00
CA LEU A 336 -13.35 8.15 -5.99
C LEU A 336 -13.38 6.85 -5.18
N LYS A 337 -14.04 6.83 -4.01
CA LYS A 337 -14.25 5.62 -3.21
C LYS A 337 -15.00 4.55 -3.98
N GLU A 338 -16.11 4.91 -4.63
CA GLU A 338 -16.92 3.99 -5.44
C GLU A 338 -16.12 3.40 -6.62
N ASN A 339 -15.42 4.24 -7.37
CA ASN A 339 -14.60 3.79 -8.50
C ASN A 339 -13.46 2.88 -8.03
N HIS A 340 -12.80 3.23 -6.94
CA HIS A 340 -11.72 2.42 -6.38
C HIS A 340 -12.23 1.06 -5.88
N LEU A 341 -13.33 1.06 -5.12
CA LEU A 341 -13.96 -0.16 -4.65
C LEU A 341 -14.39 -1.07 -5.80
N ASN A 342 -14.96 -0.51 -6.87
CA ASN A 342 -15.33 -1.28 -8.07
C ASN A 342 -14.10 -1.87 -8.77
N LYS A 343 -12.99 -1.11 -8.87
CA LYS A 343 -11.72 -1.64 -9.39
C LYS A 343 -11.24 -2.84 -8.58
N ILE A 344 -11.22 -2.73 -7.25
CA ILE A 344 -10.79 -3.82 -6.36
C ILE A 344 -11.76 -5.00 -6.44
N LYS A 345 -13.09 -4.76 -6.48
CA LYS A 345 -14.10 -5.83 -6.68
C LYS A 345 -13.86 -6.62 -7.96
N ASN A 346 -13.52 -5.94 -9.05
CA ASN A 346 -13.22 -6.62 -10.33
C ASN A 346 -11.97 -7.50 -10.19
N ILE A 347 -10.87 -6.99 -9.60
CA ILE A 347 -9.66 -7.77 -9.35
C ILE A 347 -9.97 -9.00 -8.52
N VAL A 348 -10.69 -8.84 -7.40
CA VAL A 348 -11.04 -9.95 -6.51
C VAL A 348 -11.93 -10.98 -7.21
N ASN A 349 -12.93 -10.54 -7.98
CA ASN A 349 -13.85 -11.48 -8.63
C ASN A 349 -13.21 -12.24 -9.79
N GLU A 350 -12.29 -11.61 -10.54
CA GLU A 350 -11.68 -12.20 -11.73
C GLU A 350 -10.41 -13.00 -11.42
N ASN A 351 -9.58 -12.52 -10.50
CA ASN A 351 -8.25 -13.07 -10.28
C ASN A 351 -8.07 -13.74 -8.91
N SER A 352 -8.67 -13.19 -7.85
CA SER A 352 -8.28 -13.51 -6.47
C SER A 352 -9.49 -13.62 -5.54
N PRO A 353 -10.43 -14.55 -5.82
CA PRO A 353 -11.70 -14.69 -5.06
C PRO A 353 -11.50 -15.05 -3.59
N GLU A 354 -10.30 -15.43 -3.17
CA GLU A 354 -9.89 -15.66 -1.78
C GLU A 354 -9.88 -14.40 -0.92
N TYR A 355 -10.00 -13.19 -1.50
CA TYR A 355 -10.07 -11.92 -0.76
C TYR A 355 -11.48 -11.34 -0.64
N ARG A 356 -12.54 -12.15 -0.89
CA ARG A 356 -13.93 -11.69 -0.77
C ARG A 356 -14.31 -11.28 0.65
N SER A 357 -13.71 -11.90 1.66
CA SER A 357 -13.88 -11.51 3.05
C SER A 357 -13.40 -10.09 3.31
N VAL A 358 -12.31 -9.67 2.66
CA VAL A 358 -11.77 -8.31 2.75
C VAL A 358 -12.78 -7.30 2.20
N LEU A 359 -13.39 -7.59 1.03
CA LEU A 359 -14.45 -6.73 0.46
C LEU A 359 -15.65 -6.58 1.39
N LYS A 360 -15.96 -7.61 2.17
CA LYS A 360 -17.14 -7.62 3.05
C LYS A 360 -16.91 -6.96 4.41
N TYR A 361 -15.70 -7.08 4.97
CA TYR A 361 -15.44 -6.72 6.37
C TYR A 361 -14.37 -5.65 6.57
N CYS A 362 -13.61 -5.28 5.54
CA CYS A 362 -12.45 -4.39 5.64
C CYS A 362 -12.50 -3.25 4.61
N GLU A 363 -13.70 -2.69 4.34
CA GLU A 363 -13.88 -1.66 3.31
C GLU A 363 -13.01 -0.42 3.56
N GLU A 364 -12.87 0.02 4.81
CA GLU A 364 -12.03 1.16 5.18
C GLU A 364 -10.54 0.90 4.90
N ASP A 365 -10.08 -0.34 5.04
CA ASP A 365 -8.70 -0.68 4.71
C ASP A 365 -8.47 -0.76 3.20
N ILE A 366 -9.50 -1.06 2.41
CA ILE A 366 -9.43 -1.02 0.94
C ILE A 366 -9.13 0.39 0.46
N TYR A 367 -9.70 1.42 1.08
CA TYR A 367 -9.44 2.82 0.71
C TYR A 367 -8.00 3.27 1.01
N LYS A 368 -7.25 2.52 1.82
CA LYS A 368 -5.81 2.75 2.08
C LYS A 368 -4.90 2.13 1.01
N ILE A 369 -5.44 1.29 0.11
CA ILE A 369 -4.69 0.72 -1.01
C ILE A 369 -4.49 1.81 -2.07
N PRO A 370 -3.25 2.14 -2.49
CA PRO A 370 -3.02 3.14 -3.51
C PRO A 370 -3.67 2.78 -4.86
N PRO A 371 -4.47 3.68 -5.47
CA PRO A 371 -5.14 3.40 -6.75
C PRO A 371 -4.18 3.15 -7.93
N SER A 372 -2.93 3.60 -7.80
CA SER A 372 -1.88 3.46 -8.82
C SER A 372 -1.26 2.05 -8.89
N LEU A 373 -1.56 1.17 -7.94
CA LEU A 373 -0.99 -0.17 -7.92
C LEU A 373 -1.50 -1.02 -9.10
N ASN A 374 -0.60 -1.86 -9.61
CA ASN A 374 -0.95 -2.94 -10.54
C ASN A 374 -1.67 -4.08 -9.80
N VAL A 375 -2.18 -5.07 -10.54
CA VAL A 375 -2.96 -6.19 -9.99
C VAL A 375 -2.15 -6.96 -8.94
N GLU A 376 -0.91 -7.33 -9.24
CA GLU A 376 -0.03 -8.11 -8.35
C GLU A 376 0.22 -7.40 -7.00
N ASN A 377 0.58 -6.12 -7.04
CA ASN A 377 0.81 -5.34 -5.82
C ASN A 377 -0.50 -5.09 -5.04
N THR A 378 -1.62 -4.98 -5.74
CA THR A 378 -2.95 -4.89 -5.11
C THR A 378 -3.27 -6.17 -4.35
N GLU A 379 -2.98 -7.35 -4.92
CA GLU A 379 -3.16 -8.64 -4.25
C GLU A 379 -2.29 -8.77 -3.00
N ILE A 380 -1.05 -8.27 -3.03
CA ILE A 380 -0.16 -8.23 -1.85
C ILE A 380 -0.80 -7.41 -0.72
N GLU A 381 -1.37 -6.24 -1.01
CA GLU A 381 -2.03 -5.42 0.00
C GLU A 381 -3.32 -6.09 0.52
N LEU A 382 -4.13 -6.70 -0.35
CA LEU A 382 -5.31 -7.47 0.04
C LEU A 382 -4.94 -8.64 0.97
N HIS A 383 -3.82 -9.34 0.68
CA HIS A 383 -3.31 -10.40 1.55
C HIS A 383 -2.92 -9.88 2.95
N LYS A 384 -2.26 -8.74 3.03
CA LYS A 384 -1.91 -8.11 4.31
C LYS A 384 -3.15 -7.74 5.13
N ILE A 385 -4.18 -7.22 4.48
CA ILE A 385 -5.45 -6.87 5.13
C ILE A 385 -6.15 -8.14 5.62
N GLN A 386 -6.26 -9.18 4.80
CA GLN A 386 -6.85 -10.46 5.17
C GLN A 386 -6.10 -11.09 6.36
N HIS A 387 -4.78 -11.11 6.33
CA HIS A 387 -3.97 -11.67 7.41
C HIS A 387 -4.19 -10.95 8.75
N ARG A 388 -4.26 -9.61 8.74
CA ARG A 388 -4.60 -8.82 9.94
C ARG A 388 -5.99 -9.15 10.46
N MET A 389 -6.97 -9.25 9.57
CA MET A 389 -8.34 -9.64 9.94
C MET A 389 -8.37 -11.05 10.54
N GLU A 390 -7.65 -12.03 9.99
CA GLU A 390 -7.57 -13.39 10.54
C GLU A 390 -6.97 -13.42 11.94
N ILE A 391 -5.91 -12.62 12.17
CA ILE A 391 -5.29 -12.50 13.50
C ILE A 391 -6.27 -11.87 14.50
N ASP A 392 -6.98 -10.81 14.12
CA ASP A 392 -7.96 -10.14 14.97
C ASP A 392 -9.10 -11.11 15.35
N VAL A 393 -9.67 -11.82 14.40
CA VAL A 393 -10.72 -12.81 14.63
C VAL A 393 -10.22 -13.92 15.56
N ARG A 394 -8.99 -14.40 15.38
CA ARG A 394 -8.39 -15.41 16.26
C ARG A 394 -8.21 -14.92 17.68
N LYS A 395 -7.69 -13.70 17.85
CA LYS A 395 -7.51 -13.09 19.18
C LYS A 395 -8.85 -12.90 19.91
N ARG A 396 -9.88 -12.43 19.19
CA ARG A 396 -11.25 -12.27 19.76
C ARG A 396 -11.85 -13.62 20.16
N ASN A 397 -11.66 -14.64 19.32
CA ASN A 397 -12.15 -15.99 19.62
C ASN A 397 -11.49 -16.57 20.88
N ILE A 398 -10.15 -16.40 21.03
CA ILE A 398 -9.43 -16.83 22.23
C ILE A 398 -9.96 -16.09 23.47
N LYS A 399 -10.07 -14.75 23.39
CA LYS A 399 -10.57 -13.92 24.49
C LYS A 399 -12.00 -14.28 24.87
N LEU A 400 -12.84 -14.65 23.90
CA LEU A 400 -14.20 -15.08 24.16
C LEU A 400 -14.24 -16.42 24.92
N LEU A 401 -13.35 -17.36 24.56
CA LEU A 401 -13.25 -18.68 25.22
C LEU A 401 -12.67 -18.60 26.63
N GLU A 402 -11.91 -17.54 26.96
CA GLU A 402 -11.34 -17.33 28.27
C GLU A 402 -12.32 -16.66 29.26
N ASN A 403 -13.41 -16.04 28.78
CA ASN A 403 -14.39 -15.32 29.58
C ASN A 403 -15.70 -16.10 29.66
N GLU A 404 -15.92 -16.85 30.73
CA GLU A 404 -17.20 -17.50 30.97
C GLU A 404 -18.23 -16.47 31.48
N PRO A 405 -19.40 -16.33 30.81
CA PRO A 405 -20.45 -15.41 31.25
C PRO A 405 -21.08 -15.85 32.55
N SER A 406 -21.26 -14.88 33.48
CA SER A 406 -21.77 -15.11 34.82
C SER A 406 -23.22 -14.66 35.02
N THR A 407 -23.75 -13.85 34.10
CA THR A 407 -25.12 -13.30 34.14
C THR A 407 -25.85 -13.52 32.82
N ASP A 408 -27.20 -13.52 32.85
CA ASP A 408 -28.02 -13.67 31.65
C ASP A 408 -27.68 -12.59 30.58
N LYS A 409 -27.42 -11.36 30.99
CA LYS A 409 -27.02 -10.28 30.06
C LYS A 409 -25.66 -10.52 29.44
N GLU A 410 -24.69 -10.98 30.20
CA GLU A 410 -23.37 -11.37 29.69
C GLU A 410 -23.46 -12.57 28.73
N MET A 411 -24.40 -13.49 28.97
CA MET A 411 -24.67 -14.62 28.09
C MET A 411 -25.21 -14.14 26.75
N ASP A 412 -26.13 -13.18 26.70
CA ASP A 412 -26.67 -12.62 25.46
C ASP A 412 -25.56 -11.92 24.66
N GLU A 413 -24.71 -11.11 25.32
CA GLU A 413 -23.56 -10.45 24.71
C GLU A 413 -22.53 -11.48 24.19
N TYR A 414 -22.28 -12.55 24.93
CA TYR A 414 -21.42 -13.66 24.54
C TYR A 414 -21.93 -14.37 23.29
N VAL A 415 -23.21 -14.69 23.22
CA VAL A 415 -23.83 -15.38 22.07
C VAL A 415 -23.79 -14.48 20.83
N GLU A 416 -24.04 -13.17 21.00
CA GLU A 416 -23.96 -12.22 19.89
C GLU A 416 -22.54 -12.12 19.33
N GLU A 417 -21.53 -11.99 20.19
CA GLU A 417 -20.12 -11.90 19.77
C GLU A 417 -19.64 -13.25 19.15
N TYR A 418 -20.01 -14.38 19.74
CA TYR A 418 -19.74 -15.70 19.19
C TYR A 418 -20.31 -15.84 17.78
N THR A 419 -21.56 -15.39 17.57
CA THR A 419 -22.22 -15.45 16.27
C THR A 419 -21.47 -14.61 15.23
N LYS A 420 -21.06 -13.39 15.59
CA LYS A 420 -20.26 -12.52 14.70
C LYS A 420 -18.91 -13.15 14.34
N ILE A 421 -18.23 -13.78 15.31
CA ILE A 421 -16.96 -14.47 15.09
C ILE A 421 -17.17 -15.68 14.18
N ALA A 422 -18.19 -16.51 14.45
CA ALA A 422 -18.51 -17.70 13.66
C ALA A 422 -18.85 -17.37 12.21
N GLU A 423 -19.61 -16.28 11.97
CA GLU A 423 -19.90 -15.80 10.61
C GLU A 423 -18.62 -15.39 9.87
N LYS A 424 -17.73 -14.62 10.52
CA LYS A 424 -16.45 -14.22 9.91
C LYS A 424 -15.57 -15.43 9.61
N LEU A 425 -15.43 -16.37 10.53
CA LEU A 425 -14.68 -17.61 10.33
C LEU A 425 -15.24 -18.44 9.17
N THR A 426 -16.56 -18.49 9.04
CA THR A 426 -17.21 -19.18 7.92
C THR A 426 -16.85 -18.56 6.57
N VAL A 427 -16.83 -17.23 6.48
CA VAL A 427 -16.46 -16.53 5.23
C VAL A 427 -14.99 -16.72 4.92
N ILE A 428 -14.10 -16.58 5.90
CA ILE A 428 -12.65 -16.84 5.75
C ILE A 428 -12.40 -18.28 5.28
N SER A 429 -13.13 -19.26 5.84
CA SER A 429 -13.00 -20.68 5.43
C SER A 429 -13.45 -20.89 3.97
N LYS A 430 -14.51 -20.19 3.54
CA LYS A 430 -14.94 -20.19 2.12
C LYS A 430 -13.90 -19.59 1.21
N ASP A 431 -13.22 -18.52 1.62
CA ASP A 431 -12.16 -17.91 0.85
C ASP A 431 -10.97 -18.89 0.65
N LYS A 432 -10.55 -19.58 1.72
CA LYS A 432 -9.51 -20.62 1.63
C LYS A 432 -9.91 -21.79 0.72
N LEU A 433 -11.18 -22.19 0.78
CA LEU A 433 -11.71 -23.20 -0.15
C LEU A 433 -11.72 -22.68 -1.59
N SER A 434 -12.03 -21.41 -1.80
CA SER A 434 -11.98 -20.78 -3.14
C SER A 434 -10.59 -20.83 -3.74
N ASN A 435 -9.54 -20.59 -2.96
CA ASN A 435 -8.16 -20.71 -3.41
C ASN A 435 -7.83 -22.15 -3.84
N TYR A 436 -8.19 -23.16 -3.03
CA TYR A 436 -8.00 -24.56 -3.40
C TYR A 436 -8.70 -24.92 -4.72
N VAL A 437 -9.94 -24.45 -4.90
CA VAL A 437 -10.72 -24.71 -6.13
C VAL A 437 -10.11 -23.96 -7.34
N MET A 438 -9.54 -22.77 -7.14
CA MET A 438 -8.80 -22.05 -8.20
C MET A 438 -7.52 -22.78 -8.61
N GLN A 439 -6.79 -23.40 -7.67
CA GLN A 439 -5.65 -24.26 -8.00
C GLN A 439 -6.10 -25.47 -8.86
N ARG A 440 -7.20 -26.12 -8.52
CA ARG A 440 -7.77 -27.18 -9.38
C ARG A 440 -8.06 -26.69 -10.79
N ARG A 441 -8.61 -25.49 -10.92
CA ARG A 441 -8.86 -24.88 -12.24
C ARG A 441 -7.58 -24.69 -13.04
N ALA A 442 -6.51 -24.20 -12.41
CA ALA A 442 -5.21 -24.03 -13.06
C ALA A 442 -4.66 -25.37 -13.56
N ILE A 443 -4.78 -26.42 -12.74
CA ILE A 443 -4.37 -27.80 -13.09
C ILE A 443 -5.19 -28.35 -14.26
N ILE A 444 -6.52 -28.15 -14.28
CA ILE A 444 -7.37 -28.53 -15.42
C ILE A 444 -6.93 -27.85 -16.71
N LYS A 445 -6.65 -26.53 -16.64
CA LYS A 445 -6.14 -25.78 -17.81
C LYS A 445 -4.77 -26.30 -18.28
N LEU A 446 -3.89 -26.63 -17.35
CA LEU A 446 -2.59 -27.21 -17.66
C LEU A 446 -2.75 -28.57 -18.35
N PHE A 447 -3.63 -29.45 -17.85
CA PHE A 447 -3.94 -30.75 -18.44
C PHE A 447 -4.52 -30.58 -19.85
N GLU A 448 -5.49 -29.69 -20.04
CA GLU A 448 -6.07 -29.36 -21.35
C GLU A 448 -5.02 -28.83 -22.34
N ALA A 449 -4.12 -27.95 -21.89
CA ALA A 449 -3.04 -27.44 -22.71
C ALA A 449 -2.07 -28.54 -23.17
N ARG A 450 -1.84 -29.56 -22.31
CA ARG A 450 -0.99 -30.71 -22.63
C ARG A 450 -1.65 -31.72 -23.58
N LEU A 451 -2.94 -31.63 -23.79
CA LEU A 451 -3.67 -32.45 -24.81
C LEU A 451 -3.61 -31.84 -26.21
N LYS A 452 -3.20 -30.56 -26.33
CA LYS A 452 -3.10 -29.88 -27.62
C LYS A 452 -1.78 -30.23 -28.34
N LYS A 453 -1.80 -30.17 -29.67
CA LYS A 453 -0.59 -30.29 -30.48
C LYS A 453 0.39 -29.16 -30.15
N ARG A 454 1.66 -29.47 -30.18
CA ARG A 454 2.75 -28.51 -30.06
C ARG A 454 2.95 -27.75 -31.38
N ASP A 455 3.79 -26.71 -31.35
CA ASP A 455 4.14 -25.91 -32.55
C ASP A 455 4.81 -26.76 -33.65
N ASP A 456 5.49 -27.87 -33.28
CA ASP A 456 6.06 -28.87 -34.18
C ASP A 456 5.03 -29.83 -34.78
N ASN A 457 3.74 -29.59 -34.58
CA ASN A 457 2.60 -30.40 -35.03
C ASN A 457 2.53 -31.81 -34.42
N ARG A 458 3.30 -32.07 -33.33
CA ARG A 458 3.33 -33.34 -32.60
C ARG A 458 2.58 -33.23 -31.27
N TYR A 459 2.02 -34.32 -30.81
CA TYR A 459 1.48 -34.39 -29.46
C TYR A 459 2.57 -34.51 -28.41
N PRO A 460 2.36 -33.99 -27.20
CA PRO A 460 3.28 -34.18 -26.07
C PRO A 460 3.56 -35.64 -25.80
N PHE A 461 4.69 -35.93 -25.20
CA PHE A 461 4.99 -37.27 -24.71
C PHE A 461 4.07 -37.64 -23.54
N GLU A 462 3.77 -38.93 -23.40
CA GLU A 462 3.01 -39.52 -22.30
C GLU A 462 3.44 -39.00 -20.92
N LYS A 463 4.75 -38.93 -20.69
CA LYS A 463 5.35 -38.40 -19.46
C LYS A 463 4.89 -37.01 -19.08
N ALA A 464 4.51 -36.17 -20.06
CA ALA A 464 4.08 -34.80 -19.79
C ALA A 464 2.66 -34.77 -19.19
N LEU A 465 1.80 -35.72 -19.57
CA LEU A 465 0.45 -35.87 -19.02
C LEU A 465 0.51 -36.58 -17.65
N HIS A 466 1.32 -37.62 -17.56
CA HIS A 466 1.54 -38.36 -16.33
C HIS A 466 2.01 -37.42 -15.20
N ASN A 467 3.03 -36.56 -15.43
CA ASN A 467 3.53 -35.62 -14.44
C ASN A 467 2.51 -34.55 -13.99
N VAL A 468 1.46 -34.29 -14.73
CA VAL A 468 0.37 -33.42 -14.27
C VAL A 468 -0.48 -34.13 -13.21
N ILE A 469 -0.61 -35.46 -13.31
CA ILE A 469 -1.44 -36.27 -12.40
C ILE A 469 -0.65 -36.66 -11.16
N VAL A 470 0.51 -37.30 -11.36
CA VAL A 470 1.48 -37.65 -10.30
C VAL A 470 2.89 -37.54 -10.87
N PRO A 471 3.86 -36.99 -10.15
CA PRO A 471 5.25 -37.01 -10.58
C PRO A 471 5.78 -38.42 -10.81
N LEU A 472 6.59 -38.58 -11.85
CA LEU A 472 7.20 -39.87 -12.19
C LEU A 472 8.23 -40.32 -11.16
N ARG A 473 8.32 -41.62 -10.93
CA ARG A 473 9.29 -42.30 -10.03
C ARG A 473 9.18 -41.86 -8.58
N THR A 474 7.95 -41.74 -8.12
CA THR A 474 7.63 -41.29 -6.77
C THR A 474 6.58 -42.19 -6.13
N SER A 475 6.54 -42.20 -4.81
CA SER A 475 5.51 -42.92 -4.03
C SER A 475 4.76 -41.91 -3.12
N SER A 476 3.65 -42.34 -2.55
CA SER A 476 2.87 -41.56 -1.59
C SER A 476 3.66 -41.24 -0.31
N ASP A 477 4.76 -41.92 -0.03
CA ASP A 477 5.62 -41.63 1.12
C ASP A 477 6.60 -40.46 0.82
N GLU A 478 6.82 -40.17 -0.46
CA GLU A 478 7.79 -39.15 -0.92
C GLU A 478 7.11 -37.86 -1.39
N ILE A 479 5.82 -37.91 -1.72
CA ILE A 479 5.09 -36.76 -2.25
C ILE A 479 3.95 -36.42 -1.31
N ASP A 480 3.88 -35.12 -0.94
CA ASP A 480 2.74 -34.58 -0.23
C ASP A 480 1.42 -34.87 -1.02
N TYR A 481 0.39 -35.25 -0.30
CA TYR A 481 -0.94 -35.49 -0.81
C TYR A 481 -1.47 -34.35 -1.70
N LEU A 482 -1.13 -33.10 -1.39
CA LEU A 482 -1.53 -31.92 -2.16
C LEU A 482 -0.90 -31.87 -3.57
N ASN A 483 0.18 -32.58 -3.80
CA ASN A 483 0.86 -32.66 -5.09
C ASN A 483 0.39 -33.83 -5.96
N GLN A 484 -0.60 -34.58 -5.49
CA GLN A 484 -1.20 -35.71 -6.21
C GLN A 484 -2.53 -35.27 -6.83
N ASN A 485 -2.59 -35.22 -8.16
CA ASN A 485 -3.79 -34.76 -8.89
C ASN A 485 -4.61 -35.93 -9.43
N LEU A 486 -4.67 -37.03 -8.71
CA LEU A 486 -5.47 -38.23 -9.06
C LEU A 486 -6.95 -37.92 -9.28
N TRP A 487 -7.47 -36.90 -8.63
CA TRP A 487 -8.83 -36.38 -8.81
C TRP A 487 -9.13 -35.95 -10.26
N LEU A 488 -8.11 -35.69 -11.09
CA LEU A 488 -8.30 -35.47 -12.52
C LEU A 488 -8.93 -36.71 -13.19
N VAL A 489 -8.50 -37.90 -12.81
CA VAL A 489 -9.05 -39.15 -13.34
C VAL A 489 -10.33 -39.49 -12.59
N ASP A 490 -10.26 -39.69 -11.28
CA ASP A 490 -11.41 -39.94 -10.42
C ASP A 490 -11.10 -39.47 -8.98
N GLU A 491 -12.10 -38.83 -8.32
CA GLU A 491 -11.97 -38.37 -6.92
C GLU A 491 -11.69 -39.55 -5.97
N ARG A 492 -12.22 -40.76 -6.29
CA ARG A 492 -12.04 -41.97 -5.47
C ARG A 492 -10.59 -42.39 -5.36
N PHE A 493 -9.73 -42.05 -6.32
CA PHE A 493 -8.31 -42.41 -6.30
C PHE A 493 -7.50 -41.55 -5.31
N THR A 494 -8.04 -40.45 -4.82
CA THR A 494 -7.42 -39.66 -3.77
C THR A 494 -7.45 -40.36 -2.41
N TYR A 495 -8.32 -41.36 -2.20
CA TYR A 495 -8.46 -42.08 -0.94
C TYR A 495 -7.68 -43.40 -1.02
N HIS A 496 -6.37 -43.37 -0.98
CA HIS A 496 -5.53 -44.55 -1.08
C HIS A 496 -4.66 -44.77 0.16
N ASN A 497 -4.27 -46.04 0.41
CA ASN A 497 -3.31 -46.34 1.46
C ASN A 497 -1.87 -46.20 0.98
N PHE A 498 -1.59 -46.59 -0.26
CA PHE A 498 -0.28 -46.46 -0.87
C PHE A 498 -0.41 -46.23 -2.38
N LEU A 499 0.46 -45.39 -2.92
CA LEU A 499 0.57 -45.10 -4.35
C LEU A 499 2.02 -45.25 -4.81
N SER A 500 2.21 -45.81 -5.97
CA SER A 500 3.49 -45.90 -6.67
C SER A 500 3.33 -45.42 -8.12
N SER A 501 4.27 -44.59 -8.59
CA SER A 501 4.28 -43.97 -9.90
C SER A 501 5.59 -44.29 -10.66
N ASP A 502 5.49 -44.94 -11.83
CA ASP A 502 6.63 -45.37 -12.68
C ASP A 502 7.73 -46.13 -11.91
N GLU A 503 7.36 -46.91 -10.89
CA GLU A 503 8.28 -47.73 -10.13
C GLU A 503 8.28 -49.18 -10.62
N THR A 504 9.44 -49.84 -10.51
CA THR A 504 9.60 -51.24 -10.97
C THR A 504 8.90 -52.22 -10.06
N ILE A 505 8.00 -53.05 -10.63
CA ILE A 505 7.28 -54.14 -9.93
C ILE A 505 8.23 -55.32 -9.59
N LYS A 506 9.39 -55.40 -10.25
CA LYS A 506 10.41 -56.43 -10.01
C LYS A 506 11.82 -55.84 -9.90
N LYS A 507 12.59 -56.28 -8.90
CA LYS A 507 14.04 -56.11 -8.93
C LYS A 507 14.66 -57.18 -9.84
N GLY A 508 15.15 -56.83 -11.07
CA GLY A 508 15.81 -57.69 -12.02
C GLY A 508 15.88 -57.10 -13.43
N ARG A 509 16.33 -57.88 -14.42
CA ARG A 509 16.57 -57.44 -15.81
C ARG A 509 15.31 -57.09 -16.61
N ILE A 510 14.14 -57.31 -16.07
CA ILE A 510 12.84 -57.00 -16.73
C ILE A 510 12.30 -55.75 -16.01
N THR A 511 12.32 -54.66 -16.70
CA THR A 511 11.84 -53.34 -16.22
C THR A 511 10.36 -53.11 -16.60
N GLU A 512 9.48 -53.98 -16.14
CA GLU A 512 8.04 -53.74 -16.25
C GLU A 512 7.63 -52.72 -15.20
N ARG A 513 7.07 -51.59 -15.64
CA ARG A 513 6.61 -50.51 -14.79
C ARG A 513 5.20 -50.15 -15.21
N ALA A 514 4.29 -50.13 -14.26
CA ALA A 514 2.99 -49.46 -14.45
C ALA A 514 3.14 -47.97 -14.24
N ASP A 515 2.41 -47.19 -15.00
CA ASP A 515 2.49 -45.72 -14.85
C ASP A 515 2.02 -45.31 -13.46
N ILE A 516 0.86 -45.76 -12.98
CA ILE A 516 0.40 -45.52 -11.61
C ILE A 516 -0.25 -46.80 -11.07
N MET A 517 0.15 -47.17 -9.84
CA MET A 517 -0.49 -48.22 -9.07
C MET A 517 -0.98 -47.68 -7.72
N ILE A 518 -2.22 -48.01 -7.39
CA ILE A 518 -2.89 -47.60 -6.15
C ILE A 518 -3.30 -48.85 -5.38
N PHE A 519 -2.91 -48.89 -4.12
CA PHE A 519 -3.15 -50.01 -3.23
C PHE A 519 -4.09 -49.63 -2.10
N ASN A 520 -5.19 -50.35 -1.94
CA ASN A 520 -6.19 -50.06 -0.90
C ASN A 520 -6.36 -51.26 0.03
N LYS A 521 -6.27 -51.00 1.33
CA LYS A 521 -6.60 -51.95 2.41
C LYS A 521 -8.02 -51.69 2.93
N THR A 522 -8.58 -52.65 3.64
CA THR A 522 -9.85 -52.48 4.33
C THR A 522 -9.72 -51.44 5.48
N LEU A 523 -10.63 -50.52 5.61
CA LEU A 523 -10.70 -49.51 6.67
C LEU A 523 -10.93 -50.03 8.10
N ALA A 524 -10.84 -51.37 8.33
CA ALA A 524 -11.03 -51.97 9.66
C ALA A 524 -9.67 -52.28 10.28
N PHE A 525 -9.53 -52.12 11.58
CA PHE A 525 -8.43 -52.44 12.47
C PHE A 525 -7.62 -53.68 12.04
N THR A 526 -6.81 -53.56 10.98
CA THR A 526 -6.02 -54.66 10.42
C THR A 526 -4.55 -54.40 10.65
N GLU A 527 -3.83 -55.43 11.00
CA GLU A 527 -2.39 -55.45 11.12
C GLU A 527 -1.72 -55.07 9.80
N ASP A 528 -0.52 -54.52 9.83
CA ASP A 528 0.27 -54.05 8.67
C ASP A 528 0.49 -55.13 7.58
N GLN A 529 0.29 -56.39 7.91
CA GLN A 529 0.47 -57.52 6.99
C GLN A 529 -0.82 -58.03 6.33
N SER A 530 -1.95 -57.31 6.45
CA SER A 530 -3.19 -57.78 5.79
C SER A 530 -3.09 -57.59 4.26
N PRO A 531 -3.70 -58.54 3.49
CA PRO A 531 -3.71 -58.49 2.03
C PRO A 531 -4.44 -57.24 1.52
N TYR A 532 -4.01 -56.70 0.40
CA TYR A 532 -4.72 -55.62 -0.26
C TYR A 532 -6.08 -56.07 -0.78
N GLN A 533 -7.12 -55.30 -0.53
CA GLN A 533 -8.48 -55.61 -0.97
C GLN A 533 -8.68 -55.25 -2.44
N SER A 534 -8.07 -54.14 -2.87
CA SER A 534 -8.12 -53.74 -4.26
C SER A 534 -6.78 -53.08 -4.69
N ILE A 535 -6.45 -53.31 -5.96
CA ILE A 535 -5.29 -52.71 -6.63
C ILE A 535 -5.84 -52.02 -7.89
N VAL A 536 -5.59 -50.72 -7.98
CA VAL A 536 -5.92 -49.93 -9.17
C VAL A 536 -4.64 -49.76 -10.00
N ILE A 537 -4.74 -49.97 -11.29
CA ILE A 537 -3.65 -49.78 -12.26
C ILE A 537 -4.13 -48.78 -13.29
N ILE A 538 -3.37 -47.69 -13.44
CA ILE A 538 -3.64 -46.68 -14.45
C ILE A 538 -2.45 -46.69 -15.42
N GLU A 539 -2.74 -46.84 -16.69
CA GLU A 539 -1.75 -46.83 -17.77
C GLU A 539 -2.09 -45.76 -18.77
N PHE A 540 -1.15 -44.89 -19.05
CA PHE A 540 -1.29 -43.85 -20.05
C PHE A 540 -0.71 -44.26 -21.38
N LYS A 541 -1.23 -43.72 -22.46
CA LYS A 541 -0.64 -43.86 -23.79
C LYS A 541 -0.56 -42.49 -24.43
N ARG A 542 0.44 -42.31 -25.28
CA ARG A 542 0.61 -41.05 -26.00
C ARG A 542 -0.69 -40.67 -26.75
N PRO A 543 -1.13 -39.40 -26.66
CA PRO A 543 -2.30 -38.96 -27.43
C PRO A 543 -2.16 -39.25 -28.93
N GLN A 544 -3.25 -39.70 -29.55
CA GLN A 544 -3.36 -40.10 -30.96
C GLN A 544 -2.37 -41.19 -31.43
N ARG A 545 -1.86 -41.98 -30.51
CA ARG A 545 -1.03 -43.14 -30.86
C ARG A 545 -1.90 -44.18 -31.59
N ASP A 546 -1.45 -44.62 -32.77
CA ASP A 546 -2.16 -45.62 -33.60
C ASP A 546 -1.20 -46.66 -34.23
N ASP A 547 0.02 -46.81 -33.66
CA ASP A 547 1.04 -47.74 -34.13
C ASP A 547 1.14 -49.03 -33.28
N TYR A 548 0.04 -49.38 -32.56
CA TYR A 548 -0.01 -50.59 -31.72
C TYR A 548 0.15 -51.86 -32.53
N THR A 549 0.93 -52.78 -31.99
CA THR A 549 1.10 -54.15 -32.49
C THR A 549 0.54 -55.14 -31.49
N ASP A 550 0.44 -56.46 -31.87
CA ASP A 550 -0.03 -57.49 -30.94
C ASP A 550 0.94 -57.65 -29.73
N ALA A 551 2.24 -57.38 -29.92
CA ALA A 551 3.25 -57.42 -28.88
C ALA A 551 3.26 -56.13 -28.01
N ASP A 552 2.83 -54.97 -28.55
CA ASP A 552 2.76 -53.68 -27.89
C ASP A 552 1.31 -53.24 -27.78
N ASN A 553 0.50 -54.05 -27.12
CA ASN A 553 -0.92 -53.83 -26.90
C ASN A 553 -1.12 -53.38 -25.44
N PRO A 554 -1.78 -52.23 -25.20
CA PRO A 554 -1.92 -51.69 -23.84
C PRO A 554 -2.69 -52.61 -22.89
N VAL A 555 -3.64 -53.39 -23.40
CA VAL A 555 -4.39 -54.36 -22.59
C VAL A 555 -3.49 -55.53 -22.18
N SER A 556 -2.74 -56.10 -23.12
CA SER A 556 -1.77 -57.18 -22.83
C SER A 556 -0.69 -56.72 -21.86
N GLN A 557 -0.23 -55.49 -21.96
CA GLN A 557 0.75 -54.93 -21.06
C GLN A 557 0.23 -54.92 -19.61
N VAL A 558 -0.97 -54.39 -19.39
CA VAL A 558 -1.55 -54.33 -18.04
C VAL A 558 -1.88 -55.75 -17.49
N LEU A 559 -2.35 -56.65 -18.33
CA LEU A 559 -2.55 -58.06 -17.92
C LEU A 559 -1.22 -58.69 -17.49
N GLY A 560 -0.09 -58.36 -18.13
CA GLY A 560 1.25 -58.77 -17.69
C GLY A 560 1.63 -58.25 -16.29
N TYR A 561 1.21 -57.02 -15.96
CA TYR A 561 1.41 -56.52 -14.59
C TYR A 561 0.60 -57.32 -13.57
N ILE A 562 -0.68 -57.63 -13.88
CA ILE A 562 -1.51 -58.43 -13.01
C ILE A 562 -0.94 -59.86 -12.86
N ASP A 563 -0.48 -60.50 -13.94
CA ASP A 563 0.18 -61.81 -13.90
C ASP A 563 1.41 -61.82 -12.97
N THR A 564 2.19 -60.72 -13.01
CA THR A 564 3.34 -60.56 -12.17
C THR A 564 2.96 -60.45 -10.68
N ILE A 565 1.84 -59.77 -10.37
CA ILE A 565 1.33 -59.64 -9.00
C ILE A 565 0.74 -61.01 -8.55
N LEU A 566 -0.10 -61.65 -9.38
CA LEU A 566 -0.74 -62.93 -9.06
C LEU A 566 0.28 -64.06 -8.86
N SER A 567 1.42 -64.01 -9.55
CA SER A 567 2.48 -64.99 -9.39
C SER A 567 3.36 -64.78 -8.15
N ASN A 568 3.03 -63.86 -7.25
CA ASN A 568 3.79 -63.40 -6.08
C ASN A 568 5.23 -62.97 -6.40
N LYS A 569 5.49 -62.52 -7.64
CA LYS A 569 6.78 -61.99 -8.07
C LYS A 569 6.93 -60.49 -7.89
N ALA A 570 5.80 -59.83 -7.67
CA ALA A 570 5.76 -58.39 -7.42
C ALA A 570 6.23 -58.04 -5.99
N LYS A 571 7.03 -57.00 -5.89
CA LYS A 571 7.57 -56.49 -4.63
C LYS A 571 7.29 -55.01 -4.53
N ASP A 572 7.11 -54.53 -3.30
CA ASP A 572 7.06 -53.09 -3.01
C ASP A 572 8.48 -52.46 -3.09
N LYS A 573 8.54 -51.16 -2.86
CA LYS A 573 9.82 -50.39 -2.87
C LYS A 573 10.85 -50.93 -1.90
N ASP A 574 10.43 -51.49 -0.78
CA ASP A 574 11.29 -52.03 0.27
C ASP A 574 11.72 -53.48 -0.03
N GLY A 575 11.25 -54.04 -1.15
CA GLY A 575 11.56 -55.41 -1.57
C GLY A 575 10.70 -56.48 -0.90
N ARG A 576 9.58 -56.09 -0.21
CA ARG A 576 8.64 -57.00 0.42
C ARG A 576 7.63 -57.49 -0.62
N PRO A 577 7.16 -58.76 -0.55
CA PRO A 577 6.10 -59.24 -1.45
C PRO A 577 4.81 -58.44 -1.29
N ILE A 578 4.14 -58.13 -2.42
CA ILE A 578 2.78 -57.56 -2.40
C ILE A 578 1.82 -58.69 -2.01
N ILE A 579 1.20 -58.55 -0.83
CA ILE A 579 0.32 -59.60 -0.28
C ILE A 579 -1.09 -59.45 -0.85
N ILE A 580 -1.54 -60.46 -1.57
CA ILE A 580 -2.88 -60.56 -2.16
C ILE A 580 -3.56 -61.87 -1.74
N ASN A 581 -4.89 -61.94 -1.89
CA ASN A 581 -5.68 -63.15 -1.69
C ASN A 581 -6.76 -63.28 -2.77
N ASP A 582 -7.61 -64.34 -2.66
CA ASP A 582 -8.67 -64.61 -3.65
C ASP A 582 -9.76 -63.53 -3.69
N SER A 583 -9.89 -62.73 -2.65
CA SER A 583 -10.84 -61.61 -2.60
C SER A 583 -10.29 -60.33 -3.23
N THR A 584 -8.98 -60.24 -3.45
CA THR A 584 -8.35 -59.05 -4.08
C THR A 584 -8.91 -58.83 -5.49
N ARG A 585 -9.32 -57.60 -5.78
CA ARG A 585 -9.87 -57.16 -7.07
C ARG A 585 -8.94 -56.15 -7.73
N PHE A 586 -8.82 -56.27 -9.06
CA PHE A 586 -8.07 -55.31 -9.87
C PHE A 586 -9.01 -54.36 -10.60
N TYR A 587 -8.66 -53.12 -10.62
CA TYR A 587 -9.32 -52.05 -11.39
C TYR A 587 -8.32 -51.43 -12.32
N VAL A 588 -8.53 -51.55 -13.61
CA VAL A 588 -7.59 -51.13 -14.65
C VAL A 588 -8.20 -50.02 -15.47
N TYR A 589 -7.46 -48.96 -15.58
CA TYR A 589 -7.82 -47.79 -16.40
C TYR A 589 -6.71 -47.54 -17.42
N ILE A 590 -7.01 -47.72 -18.70
CA ILE A 590 -6.12 -47.44 -19.83
C ILE A 590 -6.57 -46.09 -20.41
N ILE A 591 -5.73 -45.06 -20.27
CA ILE A 591 -6.07 -43.71 -20.71
C ILE A 591 -5.36 -43.44 -22.04
N CYS A 592 -6.14 -43.40 -23.13
CA CYS A 592 -5.63 -43.21 -24.50
C CYS A 592 -6.74 -42.67 -25.43
N ASP A 593 -6.38 -42.12 -26.58
CA ASP A 593 -7.40 -41.78 -27.59
C ASP A 593 -7.98 -43.01 -28.25
N ILE A 594 -9.28 -42.96 -28.53
CA ILE A 594 -10.02 -44.09 -29.14
C ILE A 594 -9.77 -44.06 -30.65
N THR A 595 -8.63 -44.62 -31.06
CA THR A 595 -8.31 -44.83 -32.47
C THR A 595 -8.93 -46.13 -33.00
N LYS A 596 -8.94 -46.31 -34.34
CA LYS A 596 -9.45 -47.52 -34.95
C LYS A 596 -8.75 -48.81 -34.46
N LYS A 597 -7.46 -48.71 -34.15
CA LYS A 597 -6.71 -49.83 -33.57
C LYS A 597 -7.14 -50.14 -32.13
N ILE A 598 -7.36 -49.13 -31.32
CA ILE A 598 -7.87 -49.29 -29.94
C ILE A 598 -9.27 -49.90 -29.97
N GLU A 599 -10.15 -49.48 -30.90
CA GLU A 599 -11.45 -50.12 -31.10
C GLU A 599 -11.30 -51.61 -31.41
N ASN A 600 -10.41 -51.97 -32.35
CA ASN A 600 -10.15 -53.36 -32.71
C ASN A 600 -9.60 -54.19 -31.54
N ILE A 601 -8.71 -53.60 -30.74
CA ILE A 601 -8.18 -54.20 -29.51
C ILE A 601 -9.32 -54.47 -28.53
N ALA A 602 -10.13 -53.46 -28.21
CA ALA A 602 -11.26 -53.58 -27.30
C ALA A 602 -12.25 -54.66 -27.73
N ASN A 603 -12.56 -54.77 -29.03
CA ASN A 603 -13.44 -55.78 -29.60
C ASN A 603 -12.87 -57.21 -29.43
N ARG A 604 -11.56 -57.42 -29.54
CA ARG A 604 -10.93 -58.74 -29.30
C ARG A 604 -11.09 -59.20 -27.86
N TYR A 605 -11.19 -58.30 -26.90
CA TYR A 605 -11.46 -58.66 -25.51
C TYR A 605 -12.95 -58.61 -25.13
N SER A 606 -13.86 -58.55 -26.14
CA SER A 606 -15.31 -58.46 -25.94
C SER A 606 -15.74 -57.31 -25.08
N ALA A 607 -15.02 -56.17 -25.17
CA ALA A 607 -15.31 -54.96 -24.40
C ALA A 607 -16.60 -54.29 -24.89
N THR A 608 -17.41 -53.83 -23.99
CA THR A 608 -18.63 -53.05 -24.26
C THR A 608 -18.27 -51.60 -24.46
N LYS A 609 -18.77 -50.99 -25.55
CA LYS A 609 -18.60 -49.56 -25.78
C LYS A 609 -19.36 -48.75 -24.75
N ALA A 610 -18.74 -47.74 -24.16
CA ALA A 610 -19.38 -46.83 -23.20
C ALA A 610 -20.54 -46.06 -23.88
N PRO A 611 -21.65 -45.77 -23.19
CA PRO A 611 -22.82 -45.10 -23.78
C PRO A 611 -22.49 -43.69 -24.35
N ASP A 612 -21.50 -43.01 -23.82
CA ASP A 612 -21.01 -41.73 -24.30
C ASP A 612 -20.10 -41.84 -25.55
N GLY A 613 -19.76 -43.05 -25.96
CA GLY A 613 -18.88 -43.34 -27.09
C GLY A 613 -17.39 -43.06 -26.84
N MET A 614 -17.03 -42.61 -25.62
CA MET A 614 -15.69 -42.11 -25.27
C MET A 614 -14.81 -43.15 -24.58
N GLY A 615 -15.18 -44.43 -24.64
CA GLY A 615 -14.42 -45.50 -24.01
C GLY A 615 -15.04 -46.89 -24.19
N TYR A 616 -14.42 -47.88 -23.57
CA TYR A 616 -14.82 -49.28 -23.55
C TYR A 616 -14.63 -49.84 -22.15
N PHE A 617 -15.47 -50.74 -21.70
CA PHE A 617 -15.33 -51.44 -20.41
C PHE A 617 -15.74 -52.92 -20.50
N TRP A 618 -15.14 -53.75 -19.66
CA TRP A 618 -15.48 -55.17 -19.50
C TRP A 618 -14.92 -55.70 -18.18
N PHE A 619 -15.35 -56.89 -17.83
CA PHE A 619 -14.80 -57.62 -16.68
C PHE A 619 -14.02 -58.85 -17.19
N ASN A 620 -12.78 -58.99 -16.81
CA ASN A 620 -11.94 -60.12 -17.09
C ASN A 620 -11.96 -61.08 -15.90
N ALA A 621 -12.75 -62.18 -16.02
CA ALA A 621 -12.94 -63.14 -14.93
C ALA A 621 -11.66 -63.87 -14.54
N ASN A 622 -10.78 -64.18 -15.50
CA ASN A 622 -9.53 -64.91 -15.25
C ASN A 622 -8.56 -64.08 -14.36
N TYR A 623 -8.59 -62.80 -14.50
CA TYR A 623 -7.75 -61.86 -13.76
C TYR A 623 -8.49 -61.15 -12.61
N ARG A 624 -9.78 -61.43 -12.42
CA ARG A 624 -10.64 -60.75 -11.43
C ARG A 624 -10.57 -59.23 -11.56
N ALA A 625 -10.46 -58.77 -12.80
CA ALA A 625 -10.17 -57.38 -13.14
C ALA A 625 -11.33 -56.70 -13.84
N TYR A 626 -11.78 -55.56 -13.31
CA TYR A 626 -12.55 -54.58 -14.05
C TYR A 626 -11.58 -53.78 -14.93
N MET A 627 -11.87 -53.75 -16.22
CA MET A 627 -11.03 -53.11 -17.23
C MET A 627 -11.81 -51.99 -17.91
N GLU A 628 -11.19 -50.81 -18.02
CA GLU A 628 -11.77 -49.68 -18.72
C GLU A 628 -10.73 -48.98 -19.60
N ILE A 629 -11.08 -48.68 -20.85
CA ILE A 629 -10.35 -47.83 -21.75
C ILE A 629 -11.09 -46.50 -21.80
N ILE A 630 -10.40 -45.38 -21.47
CA ILE A 630 -10.99 -44.06 -21.34
C ILE A 630 -10.25 -43.10 -22.25
N SER A 631 -11.01 -42.30 -23.03
CA SER A 631 -10.37 -41.24 -23.84
C SER A 631 -9.90 -40.08 -22.97
N PHE A 632 -8.85 -39.39 -23.40
CA PHE A 632 -8.40 -38.13 -22.75
C PHE A 632 -9.52 -37.09 -22.70
N ASP A 633 -10.32 -36.97 -23.75
CA ASP A 633 -11.46 -36.04 -23.80
C ASP A 633 -12.51 -36.41 -22.72
N LYS A 634 -12.76 -37.71 -22.46
CA LYS A 634 -13.65 -38.12 -21.37
C LYS A 634 -13.09 -37.70 -20.02
N VAL A 635 -11.82 -37.98 -19.74
CA VAL A 635 -11.16 -37.58 -18.49
C VAL A 635 -11.30 -36.09 -18.28
N LEU A 636 -11.00 -35.27 -19.29
CA LEU A 636 -11.09 -33.81 -19.22
C LEU A 636 -12.54 -33.33 -19.00
N ASN A 637 -13.50 -33.85 -19.79
CA ASN A 637 -14.91 -33.50 -19.71
C ASN A 637 -15.51 -33.84 -18.34
N ASP A 638 -15.25 -35.05 -17.85
CA ASP A 638 -15.78 -35.50 -16.57
C ASP A 638 -15.15 -34.73 -15.40
N THR A 639 -13.87 -34.38 -15.50
CA THR A 639 -13.20 -33.50 -14.53
C THR A 639 -13.81 -32.12 -14.53
N LYS A 640 -14.03 -31.51 -15.70
CA LYS A 640 -14.71 -30.21 -15.82
C LYS A 640 -16.11 -30.25 -15.20
N LYS A 641 -16.90 -31.29 -15.47
CA LYS A 641 -18.25 -31.45 -14.91
C LYS A 641 -18.23 -31.55 -13.38
N ARG A 642 -17.34 -32.38 -12.81
CA ARG A 642 -17.21 -32.54 -11.36
C ARG A 642 -16.85 -31.23 -10.66
N ASN A 643 -15.90 -30.47 -11.22
CA ASN A 643 -15.44 -29.23 -10.63
C ASN A 643 -16.40 -28.05 -10.87
N ARG A 644 -17.22 -28.07 -11.91
CA ARG A 644 -18.21 -27.01 -12.22
C ARG A 644 -19.12 -26.72 -11.03
N VAL A 645 -19.62 -27.74 -10.34
CA VAL A 645 -20.48 -27.58 -9.17
C VAL A 645 -19.77 -26.81 -8.04
N LEU A 646 -18.46 -27.05 -7.87
CA LEU A 646 -17.65 -26.30 -6.88
C LEU A 646 -17.48 -24.84 -7.30
N PHE A 647 -17.23 -24.58 -8.59
CA PHE A 647 -17.10 -23.23 -9.12
C PHE A 647 -18.40 -22.43 -8.96
N GLU A 648 -19.53 -23.01 -9.34
CA GLU A 648 -20.84 -22.37 -9.20
C GLU A 648 -21.18 -22.04 -7.73
N LYS A 649 -20.99 -22.99 -6.80
CA LYS A 649 -21.28 -22.80 -5.37
C LYS A 649 -20.39 -21.75 -4.70
N LEU A 650 -19.17 -21.58 -5.17
CA LEU A 650 -18.23 -20.58 -4.69
C LEU A 650 -18.35 -19.26 -5.47
N GLY A 651 -19.25 -19.17 -6.46
CA GLY A 651 -19.42 -17.97 -7.30
C GLY A 651 -18.16 -17.62 -8.09
N LEU A 652 -17.37 -18.63 -8.49
CA LEU A 652 -16.18 -18.44 -9.32
C LEU A 652 -16.61 -18.31 -10.79
N PRO A 653 -15.89 -17.51 -11.63
CA PRO A 653 -16.27 -17.34 -13.01
C PRO A 653 -16.30 -18.66 -13.80
N ASP A 654 -17.32 -18.91 -14.59
CA ASP A 654 -17.52 -20.15 -15.38
C ASP A 654 -16.55 -20.29 -16.57
N LYS A 655 -15.84 -19.25 -16.95
CA LYS A 655 -14.88 -19.31 -18.07
C LYS A 655 -13.64 -20.13 -17.67
N ILE A 656 -13.73 -21.43 -17.91
CA ILE A 656 -12.59 -22.36 -17.92
C ILE A 656 -11.88 -22.23 -19.25
#